data_1ddd5534f4857bcac8f26bc2a7db8adc
#
_entry.id   1ddd5534f4857bcac8f26bc2a7db8adc
#
_cell.length_a   1.000
_cell.length_b   1.000
_cell.length_c   1.000
_cell.angle_alpha   90.00
_cell.angle_beta   90.00
_cell.angle_gamma   90.00
#
_symmetry.space_group_name_H-M   'P 1'
#
loop_
_entity.id
_entity.type
_entity.pdbx_description
1 polymer ?
#
loop_
_entity_poly.entity_id
_entity_poly.type
_entity_poly.pdbx_seq_one_letter_code
_entity_poly.pdbx_strand_id
1 'polypeptide(L)'
;MGEIHYCIWCHEQGKDSCSKGLKEKGVAPDAAAAPTIPASVTFKKSPFGVPLAGCPLEERISEFQKLKSEGWPIGALATIVVDNPTVCATGHRICNDCMKSCIYQRQDPVNIPQAETRTLKDVLELPWGFEIYGLLTRWNPLNLRRPLPLPPTGKRVLVVGMGPAGFTLAHHLMNDGHTVVGIDGLKIEPLDPSISGCTPDGRRVPFRPVRDFSDLREPLDSRVMAGFGGVAEYGITVRWDKNFLKVARLLVERRGEFAMFGGVRFGGTLTAEGAFELGFDHIALAAGAGKPTVLDMPNGLARGVRTASDFLMALQLTGAARADTIANLQVRLPIVVIGGGLTAIDTATESLAYYAVQVEKFLARYEVLCAERSPGDVRNEWSEEETRVAEEFLTHALALRAEREAAAREARPARIVELLQHWGGATIAYRKRLVDSPSYTLNHEEVEKALEEGIRFAENLTPREVLVDEFGHVRALAVRAQSVDDQGATAERDVELAARTLLIAAGTQPNTVLAREDPEHFVLDGRYFRAVDDDGEPVTPERSAKPAAVRVLMSRDGEDRFMSYFGDLHPSYFGNVVKAMGSAKQGYPVVSRVLARRPARDPAGNAAFLERLGEELRATVHAVNRLTPKIVEVVVRAPMAARRFQPGQFYRLQNFETLAARPGGTTLAMEGLALTGAWVDRDKGLVSTIVLEMGGSSDLCALLEPGEPVVLMGPTGTATETPGGETVTLVGGGLGNAVLFSIGAALRAAGSRVLYFAGYKKLQDRYKVAEIEAAADEVVWCCDEAPGFQPTRP
;
A
#
# COMPACT_ATOMS: atom_id res chain seq x y z
N MET A 1 -5.54 3.24 -35.22
CA MET A 1 -6.65 2.74 -36.11
C MET A 1 -6.25 1.51 -36.90
N GLY A 2 -5.02 1.42 -37.46
CA GLY A 2 -4.60 0.26 -38.28
C GLY A 2 -4.70 -1.09 -37.54
N GLU A 3 -4.32 -1.17 -36.29
CA GLU A 3 -4.30 -2.41 -35.49
C GLU A 3 -5.70 -2.94 -35.14
N ILE A 4 -6.69 -2.05 -35.03
CA ILE A 4 -8.08 -2.44 -34.71
C ILE A 4 -8.68 -3.36 -35.80
N HIS A 5 -8.27 -3.24 -37.06
CA HIS A 5 -8.74 -4.10 -38.13
C HIS A 5 -8.45 -5.58 -37.88
N TYR A 6 -7.35 -5.92 -37.22
CA TYR A 6 -7.06 -7.31 -36.83
C TYR A 6 -8.09 -7.86 -35.84
N CYS A 7 -8.53 -7.01 -34.89
CA CYS A 7 -9.53 -7.39 -33.89
C CYS A 7 -10.92 -7.56 -34.53
N ILE A 8 -11.28 -6.75 -35.52
CA ILE A 8 -12.52 -6.88 -36.27
C ILE A 8 -12.54 -8.21 -37.01
N TRP A 9 -11.47 -8.55 -37.75
CA TRP A 9 -11.35 -9.84 -38.40
C TRP A 9 -11.48 -11.00 -37.41
N CYS A 10 -10.81 -10.92 -36.23
CA CYS A 10 -10.96 -11.91 -35.16
C CYS A 10 -12.40 -12.06 -34.70
N HIS A 11 -13.11 -10.93 -34.53
CA HIS A 11 -14.52 -10.92 -34.14
C HIS A 11 -15.39 -11.66 -35.17
N GLU A 12 -15.24 -11.37 -36.46
CA GLU A 12 -15.98 -12.00 -37.57
C GLU A 12 -15.69 -13.51 -37.69
N GLN A 13 -14.48 -13.93 -37.35
CA GLN A 13 -14.05 -15.33 -37.32
C GLN A 13 -14.32 -16.07 -36.02
N GLY A 14 -14.94 -15.42 -35.02
CA GLY A 14 -15.21 -16.00 -33.70
C GLY A 14 -13.94 -16.34 -32.92
N LYS A 15 -12.84 -15.62 -33.16
CA LYS A 15 -11.57 -15.82 -32.44
C LYS A 15 -11.46 -14.90 -31.23
N ASP A 16 -11.21 -15.49 -30.09
CA ASP A 16 -11.19 -14.80 -28.78
C ASP A 16 -10.04 -15.22 -27.86
N SER A 17 -8.91 -15.68 -28.43
CA SER A 17 -7.79 -16.17 -27.63
C SER A 17 -7.15 -15.10 -26.73
N CYS A 18 -7.19 -13.83 -27.13
CA CYS A 18 -6.75 -12.70 -26.30
C CYS A 18 -7.60 -12.56 -25.03
N SER A 19 -8.88 -12.92 -25.08
CA SER A 19 -9.80 -12.98 -23.95
C SER A 19 -9.69 -14.31 -23.21
N LYS A 20 -9.93 -15.44 -23.90
CA LYS A 20 -10.12 -16.78 -23.32
C LYS A 20 -8.88 -17.66 -23.28
N GLY A 21 -7.76 -17.19 -23.83
CA GLY A 21 -6.48 -17.90 -23.85
C GLY A 21 -6.35 -18.89 -25.00
N LEU A 22 -5.09 -19.33 -25.18
CA LEU A 22 -4.71 -20.37 -26.14
C LEU A 22 -4.72 -21.73 -25.44
N LYS A 23 -5.80 -22.49 -25.61
CA LYS A 23 -5.97 -23.81 -25.00
C LYS A 23 -5.08 -24.83 -25.69
N GLU A 24 -4.50 -25.78 -24.93
CA GLU A 24 -3.93 -26.98 -25.50
C GLU A 24 -5.07 -27.82 -26.09
N LYS A 25 -4.82 -28.50 -27.19
CA LYS A 25 -5.77 -29.47 -27.72
C LYS A 25 -5.80 -30.65 -26.73
N GLY A 26 -6.80 -30.68 -25.86
CA GLY A 26 -6.97 -31.77 -24.93
C GLY A 26 -7.30 -33.07 -25.68
N VAL A 27 -6.80 -34.20 -25.19
CA VAL A 27 -7.37 -35.50 -25.45
C VAL A 27 -8.81 -35.44 -24.99
N ALA A 28 -9.76 -35.78 -25.86
CA ALA A 28 -11.17 -35.85 -25.49
C ALA A 28 -11.30 -36.76 -24.26
N PRO A 29 -12.03 -36.35 -23.20
CA PRO A 29 -12.24 -37.25 -22.07
C PRO A 29 -12.91 -38.53 -22.59
N ASP A 30 -12.36 -39.67 -22.14
CA ASP A 30 -12.98 -40.97 -22.41
C ASP A 30 -14.45 -40.91 -21.98
N ALA A 31 -15.33 -41.15 -22.91
CA ALA A 31 -16.79 -41.05 -22.74
C ALA A 31 -17.40 -42.06 -21.75
N ALA A 32 -16.55 -42.77 -20.96
CA ALA A 32 -16.95 -43.78 -20.03
C ALA A 32 -16.82 -43.39 -18.53
N ALA A 33 -16.22 -42.23 -18.21
CA ALA A 33 -16.16 -41.74 -16.82
C ALA A 33 -17.19 -40.64 -16.57
N ALA A 34 -18.07 -40.85 -15.60
CA ALA A 34 -19.06 -39.85 -15.19
C ALA A 34 -18.35 -38.54 -14.75
N PRO A 35 -18.76 -37.36 -15.26
CA PRO A 35 -18.04 -36.10 -14.99
C PRO A 35 -18.46 -35.54 -13.64
N THR A 36 -17.69 -35.79 -12.60
CA THR A 36 -17.87 -35.15 -11.31
C THR A 36 -16.97 -33.92 -11.11
N ILE A 37 -16.01 -33.63 -12.01
CA ILE A 37 -15.17 -32.41 -11.99
C ILE A 37 -14.91 -32.00 -13.45
N PRO A 38 -15.16 -30.72 -13.85
CA PRO A 38 -14.73 -30.25 -15.17
C PRO A 38 -13.22 -30.37 -15.29
N ALA A 39 -12.73 -30.98 -16.37
CA ALA A 39 -11.30 -31.09 -16.64
C ALA A 39 -10.64 -29.70 -16.61
N SER A 40 -9.57 -29.54 -15.83
CA SER A 40 -8.81 -28.29 -15.78
C SER A 40 -8.34 -27.90 -17.19
N VAL A 41 -8.64 -26.66 -17.60
CA VAL A 41 -8.24 -26.16 -18.92
C VAL A 41 -6.75 -25.89 -18.91
N THR A 42 -5.97 -26.68 -19.66
CA THR A 42 -4.53 -26.46 -19.82
C THR A 42 -4.28 -25.45 -20.93
N PHE A 43 -3.56 -24.37 -20.61
CA PHE A 43 -3.15 -23.36 -21.59
C PHE A 43 -1.77 -23.64 -22.14
N LYS A 44 -1.57 -23.31 -23.42
CA LYS A 44 -0.23 -23.30 -24.03
C LYS A 44 0.68 -22.36 -23.26
N LYS A 45 1.97 -22.62 -23.32
CA LYS A 45 2.99 -21.76 -22.68
C LYS A 45 3.76 -20.98 -23.73
N SER A 46 4.19 -19.77 -23.37
CA SER A 46 5.14 -18.97 -24.15
C SER A 46 6.52 -19.66 -24.17
N PRO A 47 7.47 -19.23 -25.01
CA PRO A 47 8.86 -19.70 -24.97
C PRO A 47 9.52 -19.54 -23.59
N PHE A 48 9.05 -18.61 -22.76
CA PHE A 48 9.51 -18.37 -21.39
C PHE A 48 8.74 -19.16 -20.32
N GLY A 49 7.90 -20.14 -20.74
CA GLY A 49 7.11 -20.97 -19.82
C GLY A 49 5.88 -20.32 -19.20
N VAL A 50 5.52 -19.08 -19.61
CA VAL A 50 4.36 -18.35 -19.08
C VAL A 50 3.08 -18.88 -19.72
N PRO A 51 2.03 -19.26 -18.96
CA PRO A 51 0.75 -19.71 -19.51
C PRO A 51 0.07 -18.61 -20.33
N LEU A 52 -0.41 -18.95 -21.52
CA LEU A 52 -1.11 -18.05 -22.44
C LEU A 52 -2.62 -18.09 -22.16
N ALA A 53 -3.01 -17.68 -20.96
CA ALA A 53 -4.38 -17.76 -20.47
C ALA A 53 -5.32 -16.64 -20.96
N GLY A 54 -4.80 -15.61 -21.63
CA GLY A 54 -5.55 -14.44 -22.06
C GLY A 54 -5.92 -13.50 -20.92
N CYS A 55 -6.86 -12.60 -21.18
CA CYS A 55 -7.29 -11.61 -20.20
C CYS A 55 -7.83 -12.29 -18.92
N PRO A 56 -7.31 -11.98 -17.71
CA PRO A 56 -7.84 -12.55 -16.46
C PRO A 56 -9.31 -12.20 -16.19
N LEU A 57 -9.78 -11.07 -16.74
CA LEU A 57 -11.17 -10.62 -16.63
C LEU A 57 -12.07 -11.16 -17.76
N GLU A 58 -11.50 -11.83 -18.75
CA GLU A 58 -12.23 -12.34 -19.93
C GLU A 58 -13.03 -11.25 -20.65
N GLU A 59 -12.46 -10.06 -20.78
CA GLU A 59 -13.09 -8.95 -21.50
C GLU A 59 -13.42 -9.33 -22.94
N ARG A 60 -14.52 -8.80 -23.45
CA ARG A 60 -14.99 -8.99 -24.84
C ARG A 60 -14.22 -8.08 -25.80
N ILE A 61 -12.92 -8.38 -25.98
CA ILE A 61 -11.94 -7.50 -26.63
C ILE A 61 -12.31 -7.18 -28.08
N SER A 62 -12.64 -8.18 -28.89
CA SER A 62 -12.99 -7.96 -30.31
C SER A 62 -14.29 -7.18 -30.46
N GLU A 63 -15.24 -7.35 -29.55
CA GLU A 63 -16.53 -6.64 -29.55
C GLU A 63 -16.34 -5.14 -29.27
N PHE A 64 -15.60 -4.77 -28.22
CA PHE A 64 -15.39 -3.34 -27.94
C PHE A 64 -14.54 -2.66 -29.01
N GLN A 65 -13.58 -3.37 -29.63
CA GLN A 65 -12.81 -2.84 -30.74
C GLN A 65 -13.69 -2.58 -31.98
N LYS A 66 -14.62 -3.47 -32.26
CA LYS A 66 -15.58 -3.28 -33.34
C LYS A 66 -16.44 -2.04 -33.11
N LEU A 67 -17.06 -1.92 -31.95
CA LEU A 67 -17.86 -0.73 -31.59
C LEU A 67 -17.05 0.56 -31.67
N LYS A 68 -15.79 0.53 -31.20
CA LYS A 68 -14.88 1.66 -31.30
C LYS A 68 -14.60 2.05 -32.76
N SER A 69 -14.36 1.07 -33.64
CA SER A 69 -14.11 1.30 -35.07
C SER A 69 -15.31 1.88 -35.82
N GLU A 70 -16.53 1.58 -35.35
CA GLU A 70 -17.79 2.10 -35.88
C GLU A 70 -18.15 3.48 -35.33
N GLY A 71 -17.31 4.07 -34.44
CA GLY A 71 -17.52 5.39 -33.85
C GLY A 71 -18.44 5.42 -32.62
N TRP A 72 -18.61 4.29 -31.93
CA TRP A 72 -19.45 4.13 -30.74
C TRP A 72 -18.61 4.06 -29.44
N PRO A 73 -17.92 5.12 -28.99
CA PRO A 73 -17.03 5.05 -27.85
C PRO A 73 -17.75 4.70 -26.55
N ILE A 74 -18.98 5.19 -26.32
CA ILE A 74 -19.77 4.85 -25.12
C ILE A 74 -20.19 3.38 -25.18
N GLY A 75 -20.58 2.85 -26.33
CA GLY A 75 -20.89 1.43 -26.48
C GLY A 75 -19.68 0.53 -26.28
N ALA A 76 -18.52 0.95 -26.78
CA ALA A 76 -17.26 0.25 -26.56
C ALA A 76 -16.88 0.22 -25.07
N LEU A 77 -16.97 1.36 -24.35
CA LEU A 77 -16.73 1.40 -22.91
C LEU A 77 -17.77 0.58 -22.15
N ALA A 78 -19.05 0.65 -22.52
CA ALA A 78 -20.09 -0.16 -21.91
C ALA A 78 -19.78 -1.66 -22.01
N THR A 79 -19.25 -2.11 -23.16
CA THR A 79 -18.83 -3.52 -23.36
C THR A 79 -17.68 -3.89 -22.43
N ILE A 80 -16.65 -3.03 -22.26
CA ILE A 80 -15.53 -3.23 -21.34
C ILE A 80 -16.06 -3.33 -19.90
N VAL A 81 -16.91 -2.40 -19.49
CA VAL A 81 -17.42 -2.27 -18.11
C VAL A 81 -18.22 -3.48 -17.65
N VAL A 82 -18.84 -4.25 -18.57
CA VAL A 82 -19.50 -5.52 -18.19
C VAL A 82 -18.54 -6.47 -17.48
N ASP A 83 -17.31 -6.54 -17.98
CA ASP A 83 -16.29 -7.49 -17.50
C ASP A 83 -15.27 -6.82 -16.58
N ASN A 84 -15.00 -5.53 -16.79
CA ASN A 84 -14.04 -4.70 -16.07
C ASN A 84 -14.67 -3.36 -15.64
N PRO A 85 -15.49 -3.34 -14.58
CA PRO A 85 -16.14 -2.11 -14.11
C PRO A 85 -15.14 -1.05 -13.60
N THR A 86 -13.96 -1.46 -13.22
CA THR A 86 -12.88 -0.58 -12.74
C THR A 86 -11.73 -0.48 -13.74
N VAL A 87 -12.07 -0.38 -15.05
CA VAL A 87 -11.10 -0.26 -16.15
C VAL A 87 -10.15 0.93 -15.99
N CYS A 88 -10.55 1.95 -15.26
CA CYS A 88 -9.67 3.07 -14.89
C CYS A 88 -8.44 2.64 -14.07
N ALA A 89 -8.46 1.47 -13.44
CA ALA A 89 -7.34 0.92 -12.69
C ALA A 89 -6.51 -0.11 -13.49
N THR A 90 -6.82 -0.29 -14.76
CA THR A 90 -6.13 -1.19 -15.69
C THR A 90 -5.66 -0.43 -16.94
N GLY A 91 -5.49 -1.10 -18.04
CA GLY A 91 -5.17 -0.50 -19.33
C GLY A 91 -3.67 -0.44 -19.59
N HIS A 92 -3.21 0.65 -20.16
CA HIS A 92 -1.86 0.76 -20.72
C HIS A 92 -0.76 0.43 -19.70
N ARG A 93 0.10 -0.55 -20.03
CA ARG A 93 1.28 -0.98 -19.29
C ARG A 93 1.04 -1.65 -17.92
N ILE A 94 -0.20 -1.89 -17.50
CA ILE A 94 -0.50 -2.58 -16.23
C ILE A 94 -0.48 -4.10 -16.39
N CYS A 95 -1.10 -4.61 -17.46
CA CYS A 95 -1.14 -6.03 -17.80
C CYS A 95 -1.17 -6.20 -19.31
N ASN A 96 -0.44 -7.20 -19.83
CA ASN A 96 -0.38 -7.52 -21.25
C ASN A 96 -0.69 -9.01 -21.54
N ASP A 97 -1.38 -9.71 -20.64
CA ASP A 97 -1.70 -11.15 -20.82
C ASP A 97 -2.59 -11.41 -22.04
N CYS A 98 -3.45 -10.44 -22.41
CA CYS A 98 -4.21 -10.47 -23.64
C CYS A 98 -3.34 -10.39 -24.90
N MET A 99 -2.29 -9.54 -24.90
CA MET A 99 -1.34 -9.43 -26.00
C MET A 99 -0.55 -10.72 -26.18
N LYS A 100 -0.08 -11.33 -25.10
CA LYS A 100 0.63 -12.62 -25.12
C LYS A 100 -0.20 -13.74 -25.75
N SER A 101 -1.52 -13.67 -25.62
CA SER A 101 -2.47 -14.65 -26.16
C SER A 101 -3.11 -14.22 -27.46
N CYS A 102 -2.73 -13.07 -28.02
CA CYS A 102 -3.16 -12.61 -29.34
C CYS A 102 -2.69 -13.60 -30.41
N ILE A 103 -3.51 -13.86 -31.43
CA ILE A 103 -3.10 -14.76 -32.53
C ILE A 103 -1.92 -14.21 -33.33
N TYR A 104 -1.70 -12.90 -33.27
CA TYR A 104 -0.56 -12.20 -33.92
C TYR A 104 0.68 -12.06 -33.01
N GLN A 105 0.71 -12.68 -31.85
CA GLN A 105 1.81 -12.55 -30.86
C GLN A 105 3.21 -12.82 -31.44
N ARG A 106 3.33 -13.60 -32.51
CA ARG A 106 4.61 -13.93 -33.14
C ARG A 106 5.07 -12.90 -34.16
N GLN A 107 4.19 -12.07 -34.65
CA GLN A 107 4.46 -10.98 -35.59
C GLN A 107 4.54 -9.67 -34.79
N ASP A 108 3.39 -9.07 -34.55
CA ASP A 108 3.22 -7.85 -33.77
C ASP A 108 1.82 -7.91 -33.13
N PRO A 109 1.72 -8.17 -31.83
CA PRO A 109 0.43 -8.30 -31.17
C PRO A 109 -0.27 -6.94 -31.14
N VAL A 110 -1.59 -6.92 -31.29
CA VAL A 110 -2.39 -5.72 -31.08
C VAL A 110 -2.17 -5.21 -29.67
N ASN A 111 -1.83 -3.91 -29.50
CA ASN A 111 -1.69 -3.28 -28.19
C ASN A 111 -3.07 -3.01 -27.57
N ILE A 112 -3.69 -4.10 -27.07
CA ILE A 112 -5.04 -4.12 -26.51
C ILE A 112 -5.14 -3.23 -25.26
N PRO A 113 -4.18 -3.23 -24.31
CA PRO A 113 -4.23 -2.35 -23.15
C PRO A 113 -4.25 -0.86 -23.51
N GLN A 114 -3.50 -0.45 -24.54
CA GLN A 114 -3.52 0.93 -25.02
C GLN A 114 -4.87 1.29 -25.64
N ALA A 115 -5.45 0.38 -26.44
CA ALA A 115 -6.75 0.58 -27.04
C ALA A 115 -7.88 0.66 -26.00
N GLU A 116 -7.80 -0.14 -24.95
CA GLU A 116 -8.69 -0.11 -23.77
C GLU A 116 -8.62 1.25 -23.06
N THR A 117 -7.39 1.68 -22.70
CA THR A 117 -7.15 3.00 -22.09
C THR A 117 -7.66 4.15 -22.97
N ARG A 118 -7.44 4.06 -24.29
CA ARG A 118 -7.92 5.10 -25.21
C ARG A 118 -9.45 5.11 -25.28
N THR A 119 -10.09 3.94 -25.21
CA THR A 119 -11.56 3.86 -25.18
C THR A 119 -12.13 4.53 -23.93
N LEU A 120 -11.52 4.30 -22.77
CA LEU A 120 -11.89 5.01 -21.54
C LEU A 120 -11.70 6.53 -21.68
N LYS A 121 -10.55 6.98 -22.19
CA LYS A 121 -10.26 8.41 -22.39
C LYS A 121 -11.22 9.07 -23.35
N ASP A 122 -11.58 8.41 -24.46
CA ASP A 122 -12.55 8.94 -25.44
C ASP A 122 -13.90 9.27 -24.78
N VAL A 123 -14.32 8.48 -23.78
CA VAL A 123 -15.56 8.75 -23.03
C VAL A 123 -15.34 9.80 -21.95
N LEU A 124 -14.22 9.74 -21.18
CA LEU A 124 -13.93 10.71 -20.13
C LEU A 124 -13.75 12.14 -20.68
N GLU A 125 -13.30 12.29 -21.92
CA GLU A 125 -13.13 13.58 -22.62
C GLU A 125 -14.49 14.18 -23.08
N LEU A 126 -15.58 13.42 -23.04
CA LEU A 126 -16.93 13.94 -23.31
C LEU A 126 -17.43 14.80 -22.14
N PRO A 127 -18.29 15.80 -22.40
CA PRO A 127 -19.05 16.43 -21.31
C PRO A 127 -19.79 15.36 -20.49
N TRP A 128 -19.62 15.41 -19.14
CA TRP A 128 -20.16 14.40 -18.23
C TRP A 128 -19.54 12.99 -18.36
N GLY A 129 -18.40 12.89 -19.02
CA GLY A 129 -17.78 11.59 -19.32
C GLY A 129 -17.55 10.71 -18.10
N PHE A 130 -17.12 11.29 -16.97
CA PHE A 130 -17.01 10.57 -15.71
C PHE A 130 -18.38 10.06 -15.20
N GLU A 131 -19.41 10.87 -15.29
CA GLU A 131 -20.78 10.49 -14.85
C GLU A 131 -21.37 9.40 -15.75
N ILE A 132 -21.10 9.46 -17.07
CA ILE A 132 -21.46 8.39 -18.01
C ILE A 132 -20.76 7.08 -17.62
N TYR A 133 -19.46 7.12 -17.34
CA TYR A 133 -18.72 5.94 -16.90
C TYR A 133 -19.27 5.41 -15.56
N GLY A 134 -19.49 6.29 -14.57
CA GLY A 134 -20.10 5.93 -13.30
C GLY A 134 -21.48 5.31 -13.44
N LEU A 135 -22.29 5.81 -14.38
CA LEU A 135 -23.60 5.22 -14.72
C LEU A 135 -23.44 3.80 -15.28
N LEU A 136 -22.55 3.60 -16.27
CA LEU A 136 -22.31 2.30 -16.90
C LEU A 136 -21.84 1.22 -15.91
N THR A 137 -21.19 1.59 -14.82
CA THR A 137 -20.80 0.63 -13.77
C THR A 137 -21.99 0.13 -12.95
N ARG A 138 -23.11 0.82 -12.95
CA ARG A 138 -24.33 0.51 -12.18
C ARG A 138 -25.51 0.15 -13.07
N TRP A 139 -25.67 0.85 -14.15
CA TRP A 139 -26.69 0.55 -15.17
C TRP A 139 -26.02 0.38 -16.53
N ASN A 140 -26.04 -0.83 -17.05
CA ASN A 140 -25.37 -1.15 -18.30
C ASN A 140 -26.28 -2.03 -19.16
N PRO A 141 -26.90 -1.47 -20.22
CA PRO A 141 -27.82 -2.22 -21.07
C PRO A 141 -27.16 -3.36 -21.86
N LEU A 142 -25.81 -3.33 -22.02
CA LEU A 142 -25.07 -4.40 -22.67
C LEU A 142 -24.73 -5.56 -21.72
N ASN A 143 -24.98 -5.39 -20.42
CA ASN A 143 -24.94 -6.50 -19.47
C ASN A 143 -26.28 -7.24 -19.45
N LEU A 144 -26.49 -8.13 -20.42
CA LEU A 144 -27.75 -8.85 -20.58
C LEU A 144 -28.14 -9.72 -19.38
N ARG A 145 -27.16 -10.14 -18.57
CA ARG A 145 -27.41 -10.95 -17.37
C ARG A 145 -27.88 -10.10 -16.19
N ARG A 146 -27.31 -8.90 -16.06
CA ARG A 146 -27.59 -8.00 -14.93
C ARG A 146 -27.43 -6.53 -15.37
N PRO A 147 -28.42 -5.93 -16.01
CA PRO A 147 -28.35 -4.54 -16.46
C PRO A 147 -28.40 -3.53 -15.30
N LEU A 148 -28.94 -3.90 -14.14
CA LEU A 148 -29.14 -3.08 -12.95
C LEU A 148 -28.61 -3.79 -11.68
N PRO A 149 -28.23 -3.03 -10.63
CA PRO A 149 -27.96 -3.60 -9.31
C PRO A 149 -29.20 -4.31 -8.74
N LEU A 150 -28.95 -5.30 -7.89
CA LEU A 150 -30.02 -5.97 -7.13
C LEU A 150 -30.54 -5.06 -6.02
N PRO A 151 -31.77 -5.27 -5.56
CA PRO A 151 -32.31 -4.58 -4.39
C PRO A 151 -31.44 -4.80 -3.14
N PRO A 152 -31.43 -3.84 -2.19
CA PRO A 152 -30.70 -3.97 -0.95
C PRO A 152 -31.05 -5.24 -0.17
N THR A 153 -30.05 -6.02 0.20
CA THR A 153 -30.22 -7.31 0.90
C THR A 153 -30.17 -7.19 2.43
N GLY A 154 -29.76 -6.01 2.94
CA GLY A 154 -29.46 -5.81 4.35
C GLY A 154 -28.16 -6.47 4.84
N LYS A 155 -27.50 -7.31 4.02
CA LYS A 155 -26.25 -7.96 4.38
C LYS A 155 -25.09 -6.98 4.43
N ARG A 156 -24.13 -7.21 5.35
CA ARG A 156 -22.99 -6.34 5.64
C ARG A 156 -21.69 -7.09 5.44
N VAL A 157 -20.86 -6.61 4.52
CA VAL A 157 -19.59 -7.24 4.19
C VAL A 157 -18.44 -6.30 4.57
N LEU A 158 -17.47 -6.82 5.31
CA LEU A 158 -16.20 -6.17 5.58
C LEU A 158 -15.20 -6.58 4.50
N VAL A 159 -14.63 -5.59 3.79
CA VAL A 159 -13.53 -5.80 2.85
C VAL A 159 -12.25 -5.24 3.47
N VAL A 160 -11.26 -6.11 3.69
CA VAL A 160 -9.98 -5.79 4.32
C VAL A 160 -8.92 -5.59 3.26
N GLY A 161 -8.50 -4.35 3.04
CA GLY A 161 -7.60 -3.91 1.99
C GLY A 161 -8.35 -3.28 0.81
N MET A 162 -8.04 -2.01 0.52
CA MET A 162 -8.67 -1.23 -0.55
C MET A 162 -7.79 -1.09 -1.79
N GLY A 163 -6.98 -2.14 -2.05
CA GLY A 163 -6.28 -2.31 -3.31
C GLY A 163 -7.18 -2.82 -4.45
N PRO A 164 -6.61 -3.20 -5.62
CA PRO A 164 -7.37 -3.59 -6.81
C PRO A 164 -8.39 -4.72 -6.57
N ALA A 165 -8.05 -5.74 -5.79
CA ALA A 165 -9.00 -6.79 -5.41
C ALA A 165 -10.13 -6.21 -4.56
N GLY A 166 -9.80 -5.38 -3.55
CA GLY A 166 -10.76 -4.87 -2.58
C GLY A 166 -11.79 -3.91 -3.19
N PHE A 167 -11.36 -2.88 -3.94
CA PHE A 167 -12.32 -1.95 -4.54
C PHE A 167 -13.17 -2.59 -5.65
N THR A 168 -12.59 -3.54 -6.40
CA THR A 168 -13.36 -4.29 -7.41
C THR A 168 -14.38 -5.21 -6.74
N LEU A 169 -14.01 -5.89 -5.65
CA LEU A 169 -14.93 -6.72 -4.88
C LEU A 169 -16.06 -5.89 -4.27
N ALA A 170 -15.71 -4.75 -3.65
CA ALA A 170 -16.68 -3.82 -3.10
C ALA A 170 -17.72 -3.39 -4.14
N HIS A 171 -17.26 -3.04 -5.35
CA HIS A 171 -18.13 -2.69 -6.46
C HIS A 171 -19.13 -3.81 -6.80
N HIS A 172 -18.64 -5.04 -6.98
CA HIS A 172 -19.49 -6.17 -7.34
C HIS A 172 -20.51 -6.52 -6.23
N LEU A 173 -20.07 -6.55 -4.97
CA LEU A 173 -20.93 -6.84 -3.83
C LEU A 173 -22.02 -5.78 -3.63
N MET A 174 -21.70 -4.50 -3.86
CA MET A 174 -22.71 -3.44 -3.84
C MET A 174 -23.74 -3.60 -4.97
N ASN A 175 -23.30 -4.03 -6.15
CA ASN A 175 -24.22 -4.35 -7.25
C ASN A 175 -25.10 -5.60 -6.94
N ASP A 176 -24.66 -6.48 -6.03
CA ASP A 176 -25.48 -7.58 -5.46
C ASP A 176 -26.41 -7.12 -4.34
N GLY A 177 -26.47 -5.81 -4.05
CA GLY A 177 -27.35 -5.22 -3.04
C GLY A 177 -26.80 -5.30 -1.61
N HIS A 178 -25.51 -5.65 -1.42
CA HIS A 178 -24.92 -5.70 -0.07
C HIS A 178 -24.37 -4.33 0.34
N THR A 179 -24.40 -4.06 1.66
CA THR A 179 -23.67 -2.94 2.25
C THR A 179 -22.23 -3.35 2.48
N VAL A 180 -21.27 -2.53 2.02
CA VAL A 180 -19.86 -2.84 2.07
C VAL A 180 -19.11 -1.80 2.88
N VAL A 181 -18.23 -2.26 3.77
CA VAL A 181 -17.29 -1.43 4.50
C VAL A 181 -15.87 -1.84 4.10
N GLY A 182 -15.13 -0.89 3.53
CA GLY A 182 -13.71 -1.09 3.23
C GLY A 182 -12.84 -0.59 4.38
N ILE A 183 -11.86 -1.37 4.81
CA ILE A 183 -10.83 -0.91 5.74
C ILE A 183 -9.44 -1.09 5.14
N ASP A 184 -8.52 -0.20 5.50
CA ASP A 184 -7.10 -0.33 5.16
C ASP A 184 -6.23 0.09 6.35
N GLY A 185 -5.10 -0.59 6.55
CA GLY A 185 -4.12 -0.22 7.58
C GLY A 185 -3.38 1.08 7.26
N LEU A 186 -3.34 1.46 5.98
CA LEU A 186 -2.69 2.69 5.52
C LEU A 186 -3.62 3.90 5.67
N LYS A 187 -3.03 5.08 5.73
CA LYS A 187 -3.74 6.35 5.66
C LYS A 187 -4.49 6.46 4.32
N ILE A 188 -5.74 6.85 4.35
CA ILE A 188 -6.52 7.22 3.17
C ILE A 188 -6.91 8.69 3.31
N GLU A 189 -6.31 9.55 2.49
CA GLU A 189 -6.57 10.99 2.50
C GLU A 189 -8.03 11.30 2.16
N PRO A 190 -8.70 12.25 2.84
CA PRO A 190 -10.03 12.69 2.44
C PRO A 190 -9.98 13.41 1.09
N LEU A 191 -11.02 13.21 0.27
CA LEU A 191 -11.24 14.01 -0.94
C LEU A 191 -12.15 15.20 -0.64
N ASP A 192 -12.14 16.19 -1.54
CA ASP A 192 -13.08 17.32 -1.49
C ASP A 192 -14.53 16.79 -1.38
N PRO A 193 -15.26 17.16 -0.31
CA PRO A 193 -16.63 16.69 -0.09
C PRO A 193 -17.59 17.06 -1.22
N SER A 194 -17.36 18.17 -1.92
CA SER A 194 -18.16 18.58 -3.07
C SER A 194 -18.05 17.62 -4.25
N ILE A 195 -17.01 16.79 -4.30
CA ILE A 195 -16.76 15.79 -5.35
C ILE A 195 -17.06 14.39 -4.84
N SER A 196 -16.60 14.05 -3.64
CA SER A 196 -16.72 12.70 -3.06
C SER A 196 -18.10 12.41 -2.46
N GLY A 197 -18.79 13.43 -1.97
CA GLY A 197 -20.01 13.28 -1.19
C GLY A 197 -19.76 12.81 0.25
N CYS A 198 -18.51 12.87 0.73
CA CYS A 198 -18.09 12.50 2.09
C CYS A 198 -17.24 13.61 2.71
N THR A 199 -17.57 14.03 3.92
CA THR A 199 -16.73 14.90 4.73
C THR A 199 -15.59 14.10 5.38
N PRO A 200 -14.49 14.74 5.87
CA PRO A 200 -13.39 14.03 6.53
C PRO A 200 -13.85 13.20 7.76
N ASP A 201 -14.89 13.65 8.46
CA ASP A 201 -15.53 12.91 9.55
C ASP A 201 -16.51 11.82 9.06
N GLY A 202 -16.66 11.65 7.74
CA GLY A 202 -17.40 10.56 7.09
C GLY A 202 -18.90 10.80 6.95
N ARG A 203 -19.39 12.00 7.26
CA ARG A 203 -20.81 12.34 7.01
C ARG A 203 -21.07 12.45 5.52
N ARG A 204 -22.23 11.95 5.09
CA ARG A 204 -22.69 12.09 3.72
C ARG A 204 -23.21 13.50 3.46
N VAL A 205 -22.74 14.10 2.38
CA VAL A 205 -23.18 15.41 1.90
C VAL A 205 -23.49 15.34 0.41
N PRO A 206 -24.31 16.23 -0.14
CA PRO A 206 -24.51 16.32 -1.58
C PRO A 206 -23.19 16.59 -2.30
N PHE A 207 -22.95 15.92 -3.41
CA PHE A 207 -21.81 16.17 -4.28
C PHE A 207 -22.25 16.76 -5.62
N ARG A 208 -21.37 17.51 -6.25
CA ARG A 208 -21.60 18.05 -7.60
C ARG A 208 -21.23 17.00 -8.66
N PRO A 209 -22.01 16.84 -9.72
CA PRO A 209 -21.60 16.06 -10.88
C PRO A 209 -20.38 16.69 -11.56
N VAL A 210 -19.50 15.85 -12.07
CA VAL A 210 -18.29 16.25 -12.81
C VAL A 210 -18.61 16.40 -14.27
N ARG A 211 -18.62 17.64 -14.77
CA ARG A 211 -18.89 17.92 -16.18
C ARG A 211 -17.68 17.74 -17.06
N ASP A 212 -16.52 18.20 -16.56
CA ASP A 212 -15.25 18.11 -17.28
C ASP A 212 -14.29 17.22 -16.48
N PHE A 213 -13.70 16.23 -17.14
CA PHE A 213 -12.76 15.33 -16.49
C PHE A 213 -11.48 16.04 -15.99
N SER A 214 -11.14 17.19 -16.57
CA SER A 214 -10.02 18.01 -16.09
C SER A 214 -10.19 18.44 -14.63
N ASP A 215 -11.42 18.57 -14.11
CA ASP A 215 -11.71 18.87 -12.69
C ASP A 215 -11.19 17.77 -11.73
N LEU A 216 -10.96 16.56 -12.23
CA LEU A 216 -10.43 15.44 -11.45
C LEU A 216 -8.92 15.29 -11.57
N ARG A 217 -8.29 16.00 -12.50
CA ARG A 217 -6.85 15.91 -12.74
C ARG A 217 -6.07 16.86 -11.86
N GLU A 218 -4.95 16.36 -11.37
CA GLU A 218 -3.94 17.13 -10.65
C GLU A 218 -2.59 16.91 -11.35
N PRO A 219 -1.70 17.90 -11.38
CA PRO A 219 -0.33 17.67 -11.79
C PRO A 219 0.30 16.59 -10.91
N LEU A 220 1.00 15.62 -11.50
CA LEU A 220 1.50 14.45 -10.75
C LEU A 220 2.59 14.81 -9.73
N ASP A 221 3.31 15.90 -9.93
CA ASP A 221 4.35 16.44 -9.03
C ASP A 221 3.79 17.20 -7.81
N SER A 222 2.53 17.61 -7.88
CA SER A 222 1.82 18.33 -6.80
C SER A 222 0.61 17.56 -6.23
N ARG A 223 0.29 16.41 -6.79
CA ARG A 223 -0.81 15.55 -6.35
C ARG A 223 -0.57 15.02 -4.94
N VAL A 224 -1.58 15.18 -4.06
CA VAL A 224 -1.60 14.49 -2.77
C VAL A 224 -1.88 13.02 -3.02
N MET A 225 -1.05 12.15 -2.45
CA MET A 225 -1.21 10.71 -2.56
C MET A 225 -2.42 10.25 -1.74
N ALA A 226 -3.39 9.64 -2.42
CA ALA A 226 -4.68 9.32 -1.79
C ALA A 226 -4.60 8.22 -0.72
N GLY A 227 -3.55 7.37 -0.74
CA GLY A 227 -3.45 6.20 0.13
C GLY A 227 -4.46 5.10 -0.20
N PHE A 228 -5.36 5.34 -1.13
CA PHE A 228 -6.33 4.39 -1.67
C PHE A 228 -5.74 3.65 -2.87
N GLY A 229 -6.04 2.36 -3.00
CA GLY A 229 -5.65 1.59 -4.19
C GLY A 229 -4.47 0.63 -3.94
N GLY A 230 -3.87 0.60 -2.76
CA GLY A 230 -2.78 -0.30 -2.40
C GLY A 230 -1.63 -0.19 -3.41
N VAL A 231 -1.22 -1.32 -4.02
CA VAL A 231 -0.13 -1.35 -5.01
C VAL A 231 -0.37 -0.45 -6.22
N ALA A 232 -1.62 -0.12 -6.55
CA ALA A 232 -1.92 0.84 -7.61
C ALA A 232 -1.53 2.27 -7.23
N GLU A 233 -1.46 2.60 -5.95
CA GLU A 233 -0.95 3.87 -5.46
C GLU A 233 0.58 3.89 -5.39
N TYR A 234 1.20 2.93 -4.68
CA TYR A 234 2.62 3.01 -4.36
C TYR A 234 3.55 2.15 -5.22
N GLY A 235 3.04 1.16 -5.97
CA GLY A 235 3.88 0.15 -6.60
C GLY A 235 3.85 0.10 -8.14
N ILE A 236 3.12 0.96 -8.82
CA ILE A 236 3.08 1.08 -10.29
C ILE A 236 3.17 2.54 -10.72
N THR A 237 4.12 3.25 -10.14
CA THR A 237 4.22 4.70 -10.19
C THR A 237 4.52 5.25 -11.58
N VAL A 238 5.40 4.61 -12.33
CA VAL A 238 5.82 5.07 -13.67
C VAL A 238 5.02 4.47 -14.81
N ARG A 239 4.16 3.51 -14.54
CA ARG A 239 3.43 2.75 -15.55
C ARG A 239 2.02 3.24 -15.82
N TRP A 240 1.49 4.13 -14.97
CA TRP A 240 0.09 4.47 -14.97
C TRP A 240 -0.18 5.90 -14.48
N ASP A 241 -1.14 6.58 -15.08
CA ASP A 241 -1.59 7.90 -14.63
C ASP A 241 -2.37 7.79 -13.31
N LYS A 242 -1.76 8.21 -12.22
CA LYS A 242 -2.33 8.13 -10.86
C LYS A 242 -3.63 8.90 -10.67
N ASN A 243 -3.96 9.85 -11.55
CA ASN A 243 -5.26 10.54 -11.53
C ASN A 243 -6.44 9.57 -11.71
N PHE A 244 -6.23 8.42 -12.37
CA PHE A 244 -7.27 7.40 -12.49
C PHE A 244 -7.62 6.70 -11.18
N LEU A 245 -6.76 6.75 -10.15
CA LEU A 245 -7.12 6.26 -8.81
C LEU A 245 -8.27 7.06 -8.20
N LYS A 246 -8.28 8.38 -8.40
CA LYS A 246 -9.41 9.23 -7.97
C LYS A 246 -10.70 8.79 -8.65
N VAL A 247 -10.65 8.43 -9.95
CA VAL A 247 -11.80 7.89 -10.68
C VAL A 247 -12.27 6.58 -10.03
N ALA A 248 -11.37 5.59 -9.86
CA ALA A 248 -11.71 4.31 -9.23
C ALA A 248 -12.33 4.48 -7.84
N ARG A 249 -11.78 5.39 -7.05
CA ARG A 249 -12.28 5.72 -5.70
C ARG A 249 -13.69 6.30 -5.74
N LEU A 250 -13.95 7.28 -6.59
CA LEU A 250 -15.26 7.93 -6.69
C LEU A 250 -16.35 6.99 -7.16
N LEU A 251 -16.03 5.97 -7.97
CA LEU A 251 -17.00 4.94 -8.39
C LEU A 251 -17.58 4.15 -7.21
N VAL A 252 -16.82 3.99 -6.12
CA VAL A 252 -17.26 3.28 -4.92
C VAL A 252 -17.66 4.23 -3.80
N GLU A 253 -16.89 5.28 -3.53
CA GLU A 253 -17.08 6.19 -2.39
C GLU A 253 -18.39 7.01 -2.47
N ARG A 254 -18.84 7.38 -3.68
CA ARG A 254 -20.10 8.10 -3.88
C ARG A 254 -21.36 7.26 -3.59
N ARG A 255 -21.21 5.95 -3.41
CA ARG A 255 -22.34 5.05 -3.17
C ARG A 255 -22.75 5.07 -1.70
N GLY A 256 -24.07 5.21 -1.45
CA GLY A 256 -24.63 5.33 -0.09
C GLY A 256 -24.49 4.05 0.74
N GLU A 257 -24.38 2.89 0.11
CA GLU A 257 -24.18 1.57 0.70
C GLU A 257 -22.70 1.26 1.01
N PHE A 258 -21.77 2.22 0.79
CA PHE A 258 -20.34 2.07 1.02
C PHE A 258 -19.84 3.02 2.12
N ALA A 259 -18.95 2.52 2.97
CA ALA A 259 -18.09 3.35 3.82
C ALA A 259 -16.65 2.83 3.77
N MET A 260 -15.67 3.73 4.03
CA MET A 260 -14.25 3.39 3.98
C MET A 260 -13.50 4.03 5.15
N PHE A 261 -12.56 3.28 5.72
CA PHE A 261 -11.75 3.73 6.86
C PHE A 261 -10.28 3.37 6.62
N GLY A 262 -9.43 4.40 6.57
CA GLY A 262 -7.97 4.27 6.60
C GLY A 262 -7.43 4.25 8.03
N GLY A 263 -6.24 3.66 8.22
CA GLY A 263 -5.62 3.56 9.53
C GLY A 263 -6.24 2.49 10.44
N VAL A 264 -7.08 1.61 9.90
CA VAL A 264 -7.71 0.52 10.64
C VAL A 264 -6.98 -0.78 10.37
N ARG A 265 -6.19 -1.25 11.34
CA ARG A 265 -5.45 -2.51 11.23
C ARG A 265 -6.38 -3.68 11.54
N PHE A 266 -6.60 -4.56 10.57
CA PHE A 266 -7.28 -5.83 10.81
C PHE A 266 -6.34 -6.80 11.56
N GLY A 267 -6.85 -7.46 12.60
CA GLY A 267 -6.07 -8.23 13.56
C GLY A 267 -5.53 -7.39 14.74
N GLY A 268 -5.73 -6.08 14.74
CA GLY A 268 -5.35 -5.19 15.83
C GLY A 268 -6.50 -4.29 16.24
N THR A 269 -6.77 -3.23 15.46
CA THR A 269 -7.91 -2.34 15.71
C THR A 269 -9.24 -3.11 15.63
N LEU A 270 -9.39 -3.95 14.61
CA LEU A 270 -10.56 -4.78 14.37
C LEU A 270 -10.13 -6.24 14.14
N THR A 271 -10.63 -7.16 14.95
CA THR A 271 -10.39 -8.62 14.82
C THR A 271 -11.54 -9.29 14.06
N ALA A 272 -11.36 -10.55 13.67
CA ALA A 272 -12.42 -11.34 13.02
C ALA A 272 -13.66 -11.43 13.92
N GLU A 273 -13.47 -11.82 15.17
CA GLU A 273 -14.55 -11.90 16.15
C GLU A 273 -15.23 -10.53 16.35
N GLY A 274 -14.44 -9.46 16.59
CA GLY A 274 -14.96 -8.10 16.77
C GLY A 274 -15.73 -7.57 15.56
N ALA A 275 -15.35 -7.96 14.34
CA ALA A 275 -16.11 -7.62 13.14
C ALA A 275 -17.49 -8.30 13.13
N PHE A 276 -17.55 -9.59 13.48
CA PHE A 276 -18.81 -10.30 13.59
C PHE A 276 -19.69 -9.78 14.73
N GLU A 277 -19.12 -9.41 15.88
CA GLU A 277 -19.83 -8.77 17.00
C GLU A 277 -20.42 -7.42 16.62
N LEU A 278 -19.71 -6.62 15.79
CA LEU A 278 -20.21 -5.36 15.24
C LEU A 278 -21.41 -5.56 14.31
N GLY A 279 -21.61 -6.78 13.79
CA GLY A 279 -22.75 -7.15 12.97
C GLY A 279 -22.45 -7.27 11.49
N PHE A 280 -21.18 -7.53 11.12
CA PHE A 280 -20.86 -7.99 9.77
C PHE A 280 -21.34 -9.43 9.56
N ASP A 281 -21.74 -9.75 8.34
CA ASP A 281 -22.19 -11.08 7.94
C ASP A 281 -21.10 -11.88 7.24
N HIS A 282 -20.07 -11.19 6.71
CA HIS A 282 -18.95 -11.76 5.98
C HIS A 282 -17.70 -10.88 6.05
N ILE A 283 -16.54 -11.50 6.06
CA ILE A 283 -15.24 -10.81 6.01
C ILE A 283 -14.48 -11.27 4.77
N ALA A 284 -14.06 -10.34 3.93
CA ALA A 284 -13.31 -10.61 2.70
C ALA A 284 -11.90 -10.01 2.79
N LEU A 285 -10.87 -10.85 2.83
CA LEU A 285 -9.48 -10.40 2.90
C LEU A 285 -8.95 -10.10 1.49
N ALA A 286 -8.48 -8.88 1.28
CA ALA A 286 -7.86 -8.39 0.05
C ALA A 286 -6.54 -7.63 0.35
N ALA A 287 -5.81 -8.05 1.40
CA ALA A 287 -4.65 -7.35 1.95
C ALA A 287 -3.35 -7.51 1.14
N GLY A 288 -3.40 -8.16 -0.02
CA GLY A 288 -2.31 -8.25 -1.00
C GLY A 288 -1.07 -9.01 -0.52
N ALA A 289 0.07 -8.79 -1.19
CA ALA A 289 1.37 -9.39 -0.92
C ALA A 289 2.36 -8.33 -0.42
N GLY A 290 2.05 -7.67 0.67
CA GLY A 290 2.87 -6.59 1.24
C GLY A 290 4.08 -7.06 2.06
N LYS A 291 4.23 -8.37 2.31
CA LYS A 291 5.37 -8.88 3.09
C LYS A 291 6.62 -8.96 2.19
N PRO A 292 7.66 -8.13 2.42
CA PRO A 292 8.87 -8.19 1.61
C PRO A 292 9.68 -9.45 1.91
N THR A 293 10.40 -9.94 0.91
CA THR A 293 11.42 -10.96 1.11
C THR A 293 12.67 -10.30 1.68
N VAL A 294 13.03 -10.66 2.90
CA VAL A 294 14.26 -10.21 3.55
C VAL A 294 15.42 -11.06 3.04
N LEU A 295 16.51 -10.42 2.66
CA LEU A 295 17.76 -11.11 2.32
C LEU A 295 18.61 -11.21 3.58
N ASP A 296 19.00 -12.43 3.93
CA ASP A 296 19.93 -12.66 5.03
C ASP A 296 21.35 -12.38 4.54
N MET A 297 21.87 -11.21 4.89
CA MET A 297 23.24 -10.79 4.57
C MET A 297 23.79 -9.87 5.66
N PRO A 298 25.09 -9.91 5.94
CA PRO A 298 25.75 -9.05 6.91
C PRO A 298 25.46 -7.58 6.63
N ASN A 299 25.24 -6.80 7.69
CA ASN A 299 24.89 -5.37 7.65
C ASN A 299 23.61 -5.02 6.87
N GLY A 300 22.70 -5.99 6.67
CA GLY A 300 21.44 -5.76 5.94
C GLY A 300 20.47 -4.75 6.58
N LEU A 301 20.77 -4.28 7.79
CA LEU A 301 20.03 -3.23 8.52
C LEU A 301 20.84 -1.92 8.65
N ALA A 302 21.97 -1.78 7.95
CA ALA A 302 22.76 -0.55 7.95
C ALA A 302 21.95 0.64 7.44
N ARG A 303 22.31 1.85 7.86
CA ARG A 303 21.72 3.10 7.36
C ARG A 303 21.90 3.19 5.84
N GLY A 304 20.83 3.61 5.12
CA GLY A 304 20.80 3.63 3.65
C GLY A 304 20.29 2.33 3.02
N VAL A 305 20.05 1.25 3.81
CA VAL A 305 19.39 0.02 3.37
C VAL A 305 17.91 0.05 3.70
N ARG A 306 17.05 -0.22 2.72
CA ARG A 306 15.59 -0.31 2.90
C ARG A 306 15.01 -1.42 2.02
N THR A 307 13.83 -1.94 2.37
CA THR A 307 13.04 -2.72 1.41
C THR A 307 12.40 -1.81 0.38
N ALA A 308 12.20 -2.29 -0.82
CA ALA A 308 11.56 -1.53 -1.90
C ALA A 308 10.14 -1.11 -1.54
N SER A 309 9.38 -1.99 -0.86
CA SER A 309 8.02 -1.70 -0.41
C SER A 309 7.98 -0.57 0.62
N ASP A 310 8.90 -0.57 1.60
CA ASP A 310 8.96 0.49 2.61
C ASP A 310 9.32 1.83 1.98
N PHE A 311 10.30 1.82 1.05
CA PHE A 311 10.67 3.04 0.34
C PHE A 311 9.52 3.62 -0.48
N LEU A 312 8.87 2.79 -1.33
CA LEU A 312 7.78 3.23 -2.19
C LEU A 312 6.55 3.69 -1.37
N MET A 313 6.18 2.95 -0.32
CA MET A 313 5.10 3.37 0.56
C MET A 313 5.41 4.66 1.30
N ALA A 314 6.62 4.82 1.82
CA ALA A 314 7.02 6.06 2.49
C ALA A 314 6.99 7.23 1.50
N LEU A 315 7.56 7.08 0.31
CA LEU A 315 7.56 8.11 -0.73
C LEU A 315 6.16 8.62 -1.06
N GLN A 316 5.21 7.68 -1.20
CA GLN A 316 3.84 7.99 -1.60
C GLN A 316 2.95 8.49 -0.44
N LEU A 317 3.10 7.93 0.76
CA LEU A 317 2.17 8.18 1.87
C LEU A 317 2.61 9.31 2.81
N THR A 318 3.80 9.88 2.64
CA THR A 318 4.28 11.02 3.42
C THR A 318 4.30 12.33 2.61
N GLY A 319 3.98 12.27 1.33
CA GLY A 319 4.11 13.40 0.42
C GLY A 319 5.58 13.80 0.16
N ALA A 320 6.56 12.93 0.44
CA ALA A 320 7.98 13.26 0.30
C ALA A 320 8.36 13.68 -1.14
N ALA A 321 7.68 13.10 -2.16
CA ALA A 321 7.88 13.45 -3.55
C ALA A 321 7.43 14.88 -3.92
N ARG A 322 6.65 15.56 -3.08
CA ARG A 322 6.20 16.93 -3.33
C ARG A 322 7.23 17.96 -2.86
N ALA A 323 7.40 19.00 -3.64
CA ALA A 323 8.34 20.09 -3.32
C ALA A 323 7.94 20.90 -2.07
N ASP A 324 6.63 21.01 -1.80
CA ASP A 324 6.06 21.82 -0.72
C ASP A 324 5.90 21.10 0.63
N THR A 325 6.25 19.79 0.75
CA THR A 325 6.15 19.07 2.03
C THR A 325 7.44 19.10 2.83
N ILE A 326 7.34 18.97 4.15
CA ILE A 326 8.52 18.87 5.02
C ILE A 326 9.18 17.48 4.96
N ALA A 327 8.44 16.44 4.58
CA ALA A 327 8.90 15.05 4.58
C ALA A 327 10.10 14.83 3.64
N ASN A 328 11.07 14.02 4.10
CA ASN A 328 12.31 13.69 3.38
C ASN A 328 12.74 12.25 3.69
N LEU A 329 13.09 11.46 2.66
CA LEU A 329 13.52 10.06 2.83
C LEU A 329 15.03 9.84 2.84
N GLN A 330 15.83 10.86 2.60
CA GLN A 330 17.30 10.84 2.54
C GLN A 330 17.85 9.74 1.61
N VAL A 331 17.57 9.84 0.32
CA VAL A 331 18.20 9.03 -0.72
C VAL A 331 19.55 9.65 -1.09
N ARG A 332 20.60 8.82 -1.31
CA ARG A 332 21.93 9.26 -1.77
C ARG A 332 22.35 8.44 -2.99
N LEU A 333 23.12 9.06 -3.88
CA LEU A 333 23.68 8.41 -5.07
C LEU A 333 25.09 7.86 -4.79
N PRO A 334 25.49 6.72 -5.38
CA PRO A 334 24.72 5.83 -6.27
C PRO A 334 23.64 5.02 -5.55
N ILE A 335 22.56 4.71 -6.29
CA ILE A 335 21.50 3.81 -5.82
C ILE A 335 21.73 2.41 -6.42
N VAL A 336 21.64 1.37 -5.60
CA VAL A 336 21.57 -0.02 -6.05
C VAL A 336 20.26 -0.64 -5.63
N VAL A 337 19.53 -1.24 -6.59
CA VAL A 337 18.28 -1.96 -6.34
C VAL A 337 18.51 -3.45 -6.57
N ILE A 338 18.31 -4.28 -5.56
CA ILE A 338 18.46 -5.74 -5.66
C ILE A 338 17.14 -6.35 -6.09
N GLY A 339 17.05 -6.87 -7.31
CA GLY A 339 15.86 -7.56 -7.79
C GLY A 339 15.76 -7.63 -9.31
N GLY A 340 14.82 -8.41 -9.84
CA GLY A 340 14.62 -8.55 -11.29
C GLY A 340 13.14 -8.46 -11.69
N GLY A 341 12.26 -8.03 -10.76
CA GLY A 341 10.82 -7.86 -11.01
C GLY A 341 10.43 -6.42 -11.36
N LEU A 342 9.16 -6.21 -11.71
CA LEU A 342 8.61 -4.88 -12.01
C LEU A 342 8.75 -3.92 -10.81
N THR A 343 8.69 -4.42 -9.58
CA THR A 343 8.93 -3.61 -8.38
C THR A 343 10.36 -3.04 -8.34
N ALA A 344 11.36 -3.77 -8.86
CA ALA A 344 12.72 -3.25 -8.93
C ALA A 344 12.82 -2.07 -9.92
N ILE A 345 12.08 -2.13 -11.03
CA ILE A 345 11.98 -1.03 -11.99
C ILE A 345 11.33 0.18 -11.35
N ASP A 346 10.13 0.01 -10.76
CA ASP A 346 9.43 1.11 -10.06
C ASP A 346 10.33 1.76 -9.00
N THR A 347 11.04 0.94 -8.22
CA THR A 347 11.92 1.42 -7.15
C THR A 347 13.11 2.21 -7.68
N ALA A 348 13.74 1.75 -8.76
CA ALA A 348 14.90 2.41 -9.35
C ALA A 348 14.51 3.75 -10.00
N THR A 349 13.44 3.76 -10.78
CA THR A 349 12.96 4.98 -11.47
C THR A 349 12.47 6.02 -10.47
N GLU A 350 11.65 5.62 -9.48
CA GLU A 350 11.13 6.53 -8.46
C GLU A 350 12.24 7.09 -7.55
N SER A 351 13.19 6.26 -7.13
CA SER A 351 14.28 6.74 -6.27
C SER A 351 15.21 7.71 -7.00
N LEU A 352 15.45 7.49 -8.29
CA LEU A 352 16.27 8.39 -9.10
C LEU A 352 15.55 9.72 -9.37
N ALA A 353 14.25 9.66 -9.71
CA ALA A 353 13.44 10.86 -9.90
C ALA A 353 13.29 11.68 -8.62
N TYR A 354 13.05 11.01 -7.49
CA TYR A 354 12.93 11.63 -6.18
C TYR A 354 14.22 12.32 -5.73
N TYR A 355 15.38 11.79 -6.08
CA TYR A 355 16.66 12.38 -5.69
C TYR A 355 16.76 13.86 -6.10
N ALA A 356 16.40 14.20 -7.34
CA ALA A 356 16.40 15.58 -7.83
C ALA A 356 15.47 16.47 -6.98
N VAL A 357 14.24 16.01 -6.73
CA VAL A 357 13.28 16.74 -5.88
C VAL A 357 13.82 16.95 -4.47
N GLN A 358 14.43 15.94 -3.87
CA GLN A 358 14.97 15.98 -2.52
C GLN A 358 16.06 17.04 -2.37
N VAL A 359 17.04 17.08 -3.27
CA VAL A 359 18.17 18.02 -3.16
C VAL A 359 17.73 19.47 -3.47
N GLU A 360 16.82 19.68 -4.42
CA GLU A 360 16.25 21.00 -4.71
C GLU A 360 15.43 21.52 -3.53
N LYS A 361 14.61 20.66 -2.87
CA LYS A 361 13.91 20.97 -1.62
C LYS A 361 14.88 21.37 -0.51
N PHE A 362 15.96 20.62 -0.35
CA PHE A 362 16.97 20.86 0.67
C PHE A 362 17.62 22.24 0.46
N LEU A 363 18.04 22.56 -0.77
CA LEU A 363 18.62 23.86 -1.12
C LEU A 363 17.65 25.02 -0.83
N ALA A 364 16.39 24.91 -1.26
CA ALA A 364 15.39 25.95 -1.03
C ALA A 364 15.20 26.27 0.46
N ARG A 365 15.16 25.22 1.30
CA ARG A 365 15.05 25.39 2.75
C ARG A 365 16.31 25.94 3.40
N TYR A 366 17.46 25.47 2.95
CA TYR A 366 18.74 26.00 3.40
C TYR A 366 18.87 27.51 3.11
N GLU A 367 18.46 27.96 1.91
CA GLU A 367 18.43 29.38 1.55
C GLU A 367 17.51 30.21 2.46
N VAL A 368 16.32 29.70 2.80
CA VAL A 368 15.40 30.35 3.75
C VAL A 368 16.02 30.46 5.13
N LEU A 369 16.59 29.39 5.65
CA LEU A 369 17.25 29.40 6.96
C LEU A 369 18.45 30.33 7.00
N CYS A 370 19.23 30.40 5.92
CA CYS A 370 20.38 31.32 5.81
C CYS A 370 19.98 32.80 5.67
N ALA A 371 18.76 33.08 5.19
CA ALA A 371 18.22 34.45 5.16
C ALA A 371 17.74 34.91 6.55
N GLU A 372 17.25 33.99 7.40
CA GLU A 372 16.81 34.28 8.76
C GLU A 372 17.97 34.22 9.78
N ARG A 373 18.95 33.36 9.54
CA ARG A 373 20.12 33.09 10.37
C ARG A 373 21.35 33.13 9.50
N SER A 374 22.55 33.33 10.07
CA SER A 374 23.76 33.26 9.23
C SER A 374 24.02 31.84 8.72
N PRO A 375 24.63 31.66 7.52
CA PRO A 375 25.04 30.34 7.05
C PRO A 375 25.93 29.58 8.01
N GLY A 376 26.77 30.30 8.79
CA GLY A 376 27.62 29.72 9.82
C GLY A 376 26.80 29.14 10.97
N ASP A 377 25.78 29.86 11.45
CA ASP A 377 24.91 29.38 12.53
C ASP A 377 24.14 28.13 12.13
N VAL A 378 23.63 28.09 10.90
CA VAL A 378 22.91 26.88 10.38
C VAL A 378 23.84 25.69 10.30
N ARG A 379 25.08 25.87 9.82
CA ARG A 379 26.05 24.78 9.65
C ARG A 379 26.66 24.30 10.96
N ASN A 380 26.77 25.16 11.97
CA ASN A 380 27.28 24.80 13.28
C ASN A 380 26.40 23.79 14.05
N GLU A 381 25.17 23.63 13.64
CA GLU A 381 24.25 22.65 14.22
C GLU A 381 24.45 21.24 13.65
N TRP A 382 25.16 21.09 12.54
CA TRP A 382 25.36 19.81 11.85
C TRP A 382 26.54 19.02 12.42
N SER A 383 26.34 17.72 12.59
CA SER A 383 27.42 16.78 12.81
C SER A 383 28.34 16.68 11.57
N GLU A 384 29.47 15.99 11.70
CA GLU A 384 30.38 15.76 10.58
C GLU A 384 29.69 15.01 9.43
N GLU A 385 28.89 13.97 9.76
CA GLU A 385 28.14 13.22 8.75
C GLU A 385 27.10 14.10 8.06
N GLU A 386 26.30 14.85 8.83
CA GLU A 386 25.29 15.76 8.28
C GLU A 386 25.91 16.85 7.41
N THR A 387 27.04 17.37 7.78
CA THR A 387 27.80 18.34 6.97
C THR A 387 28.18 17.75 5.61
N ARG A 388 28.71 16.52 5.57
CA ARG A 388 29.07 15.85 4.33
C ARG A 388 27.84 15.59 3.42
N VAL A 389 26.73 15.16 4.01
CA VAL A 389 25.48 14.92 3.28
C VAL A 389 24.90 16.24 2.74
N ALA A 390 24.89 17.27 3.58
CA ALA A 390 24.39 18.59 3.21
C ALA A 390 25.21 19.22 2.08
N GLU A 391 26.54 19.13 2.12
CA GLU A 391 27.41 19.64 1.05
C GLU A 391 27.20 18.89 -0.28
N GLU A 392 27.02 17.57 -0.24
CA GLU A 392 26.65 16.76 -1.40
C GLU A 392 25.33 17.26 -1.99
N PHE A 393 24.29 17.42 -1.16
CA PHE A 393 22.97 17.84 -1.62
C PHE A 393 22.97 19.28 -2.17
N LEU A 394 23.64 20.22 -1.50
CA LEU A 394 23.75 21.60 -1.97
C LEU A 394 24.48 21.68 -3.31
N THR A 395 25.60 20.95 -3.45
CA THR A 395 26.37 20.91 -4.71
C THR A 395 25.53 20.38 -5.86
N HIS A 396 24.81 19.28 -5.66
CA HIS A 396 23.97 18.67 -6.68
C HIS A 396 22.76 19.56 -7.02
N ALA A 397 22.13 20.17 -6.01
CA ALA A 397 21.00 21.07 -6.23
C ALA A 397 21.38 22.32 -7.03
N LEU A 398 22.53 22.93 -6.72
CA LEU A 398 23.05 24.09 -7.48
C LEU A 398 23.35 23.70 -8.93
N ALA A 399 23.91 22.51 -9.16
CA ALA A 399 24.15 22.01 -10.52
C ALA A 399 22.86 21.78 -11.31
N LEU A 400 21.83 21.18 -10.66
CA LEU A 400 20.50 21.01 -11.28
C LEU A 400 19.86 22.36 -11.62
N ARG A 401 19.92 23.33 -10.71
CA ARG A 401 19.42 24.70 -10.94
C ARG A 401 20.11 25.35 -12.13
N ALA A 402 21.45 25.30 -12.16
CA ALA A 402 22.23 25.87 -13.25
C ALA A 402 21.89 25.23 -14.62
N GLU A 403 21.70 23.90 -14.66
CA GLU A 403 21.31 23.20 -15.88
C GLU A 403 19.88 23.57 -16.32
N ARG A 404 18.93 23.69 -15.41
CA ARG A 404 17.57 24.14 -15.75
C ARG A 404 17.56 25.55 -16.33
N GLU A 405 18.32 26.45 -15.74
CA GLU A 405 18.47 27.82 -16.24
C GLU A 405 19.16 27.89 -17.62
N ALA A 406 20.19 27.07 -17.81
CA ALA A 406 20.87 26.99 -19.11
C ALA A 406 19.93 26.41 -20.18
N ALA A 407 19.23 25.34 -19.87
CA ALA A 407 18.25 24.71 -20.76
C ALA A 407 17.12 25.67 -21.16
N ALA A 408 16.61 26.45 -20.20
CA ALA A 408 15.59 27.47 -20.46
C ALA A 408 16.11 28.59 -21.39
N ARG A 409 17.34 29.06 -21.15
CA ARG A 409 17.97 30.07 -22.03
C ARG A 409 18.21 29.56 -23.46
N GLU A 410 18.55 28.28 -23.60
CA GLU A 410 18.87 27.62 -24.87
C GLU A 410 17.63 27.01 -25.56
N ALA A 411 16.44 27.12 -24.94
CA ALA A 411 15.18 26.50 -25.40
C ALA A 411 15.31 25.01 -25.71
N ARG A 412 16.02 24.28 -24.88
CA ARG A 412 16.19 22.80 -24.95
C ARG A 412 15.70 22.09 -23.67
N PRO A 413 15.47 20.79 -23.71
CA PRO A 413 15.27 20.00 -22.50
C PRO A 413 16.49 20.03 -21.56
N ALA A 414 16.25 20.08 -20.25
CA ALA A 414 17.30 20.00 -19.26
C ALA A 414 17.88 18.57 -19.17
N ARG A 415 19.19 18.46 -19.10
CA ARG A 415 19.96 17.20 -19.07
C ARG A 415 20.07 16.67 -17.64
N ILE A 416 18.93 16.45 -16.99
CA ILE A 416 18.88 16.01 -15.58
C ILE A 416 19.39 14.57 -15.45
N VAL A 417 18.99 13.68 -16.35
CA VAL A 417 19.39 12.26 -16.32
C VAL A 417 20.91 12.12 -16.42
N GLU A 418 21.56 12.90 -17.29
CA GLU A 418 23.02 12.88 -17.45
C GLU A 418 23.74 13.33 -16.17
N LEU A 419 23.22 14.36 -15.48
CA LEU A 419 23.77 14.80 -14.19
C LEU A 419 23.60 13.70 -13.12
N LEU A 420 22.43 13.11 -13.00
CA LEU A 420 22.17 12.04 -12.05
C LEU A 420 23.08 10.82 -12.31
N GLN A 421 23.27 10.46 -13.58
CA GLN A 421 24.19 9.37 -13.97
C GLN A 421 25.66 9.70 -13.65
N HIS A 422 26.09 10.96 -13.83
CA HIS A 422 27.43 11.41 -13.48
C HIS A 422 27.70 11.26 -11.97
N TRP A 423 26.72 11.45 -11.13
CA TRP A 423 26.80 11.25 -9.67
C TRP A 423 26.61 9.80 -9.23
N GLY A 424 26.49 8.86 -10.18
CA GLY A 424 26.38 7.43 -9.93
C GLY A 424 25.07 6.78 -10.33
N GLY A 425 23.98 7.54 -10.44
CA GLY A 425 22.67 7.08 -10.93
C GLY A 425 22.06 5.93 -10.13
N ALA A 426 21.21 5.15 -10.79
CA ALA A 426 20.58 3.96 -10.22
C ALA A 426 20.88 2.71 -11.06
N THR A 427 21.18 1.60 -10.38
CA THR A 427 21.52 0.31 -10.99
C THR A 427 20.66 -0.80 -10.38
N ILE A 428 19.98 -1.56 -11.23
CA ILE A 428 19.28 -2.80 -10.83
C ILE A 428 20.29 -3.95 -10.90
N ALA A 429 20.61 -4.55 -9.75
CA ALA A 429 21.47 -5.72 -9.62
C ALA A 429 20.63 -6.99 -9.57
N TYR A 430 20.83 -7.89 -10.53
CA TYR A 430 20.06 -9.13 -10.63
C TYR A 430 20.95 -10.38 -10.71
N ARG A 431 20.53 -11.46 -10.04
CA ARG A 431 21.31 -12.71 -9.92
C ARG A 431 21.32 -13.59 -11.18
N LYS A 432 20.54 -13.26 -12.19
CA LYS A 432 20.47 -13.95 -13.49
C LYS A 432 20.63 -12.92 -14.60
N ARG A 433 20.49 -13.38 -15.85
CA ARG A 433 20.48 -12.47 -17.01
C ARG A 433 19.18 -11.68 -17.04
N LEU A 434 19.21 -10.51 -17.62
CA LEU A 434 18.04 -9.64 -17.78
C LEU A 434 16.89 -10.35 -18.51
N VAL A 435 17.21 -11.09 -19.59
CA VAL A 435 16.22 -11.85 -20.36
C VAL A 435 15.51 -12.94 -19.56
N ASP A 436 16.13 -13.40 -18.46
CA ASP A 436 15.54 -14.39 -17.54
C ASP A 436 14.81 -13.71 -16.36
N SER A 437 14.79 -12.38 -16.32
CA SER A 437 14.16 -11.64 -15.24
C SER A 437 12.64 -11.65 -15.35
N PRO A 438 11.92 -11.61 -14.21
CA PRO A 438 10.46 -11.50 -14.22
C PRO A 438 9.95 -10.23 -14.93
N SER A 439 10.68 -9.10 -14.85
CA SER A 439 10.29 -7.87 -15.55
C SER A 439 10.33 -8.06 -17.06
N TYR A 440 11.40 -8.64 -17.59
CA TYR A 440 11.52 -8.87 -19.02
C TYR A 440 10.50 -9.90 -19.54
N THR A 441 10.34 -11.01 -18.85
CA THR A 441 9.43 -12.10 -19.29
C THR A 441 7.95 -11.74 -19.15
N LEU A 442 7.61 -10.89 -18.16
CA LEU A 442 6.24 -10.46 -17.91
C LEU A 442 5.87 -9.21 -18.73
N ASN A 443 6.77 -8.23 -18.82
CA ASN A 443 6.52 -6.97 -19.51
C ASN A 443 7.83 -6.29 -19.90
N HIS A 444 8.43 -6.69 -21.03
CA HIS A 444 9.71 -6.18 -21.52
C HIS A 444 9.68 -4.67 -21.87
N GLU A 445 8.52 -4.11 -22.19
CA GLU A 445 8.34 -2.67 -22.43
C GLU A 445 8.80 -1.85 -21.20
N GLU A 446 8.57 -2.36 -19.98
CA GLU A 446 9.02 -1.69 -18.76
C GLU A 446 10.53 -1.63 -18.62
N VAL A 447 11.23 -2.65 -19.11
CA VAL A 447 12.70 -2.66 -19.12
C VAL A 447 13.23 -1.61 -20.11
N GLU A 448 12.60 -1.50 -21.28
CA GLU A 448 12.95 -0.49 -22.29
C GLU A 448 12.76 0.93 -21.72
N LYS A 449 11.62 1.19 -21.08
CA LYS A 449 11.35 2.49 -20.45
C LYS A 449 12.30 2.81 -19.30
N ALA A 450 12.68 1.82 -18.50
CA ALA A 450 13.67 2.03 -17.45
C ALA A 450 15.04 2.42 -18.03
N LEU A 451 15.45 1.81 -19.15
CA LEU A 451 16.69 2.20 -19.86
C LEU A 451 16.60 3.63 -20.41
N GLU A 452 15.45 4.04 -20.97
CA GLU A 452 15.22 5.42 -21.45
C GLU A 452 15.33 6.44 -20.30
N GLU A 453 14.92 6.08 -19.09
CA GLU A 453 15.04 6.90 -17.86
C GLU A 453 16.44 6.85 -17.23
N GLY A 454 17.40 6.18 -17.87
CA GLY A 454 18.79 6.11 -17.42
C GLY A 454 19.08 5.06 -16.35
N ILE A 455 18.18 4.12 -16.11
CA ILE A 455 18.42 3.01 -15.18
C ILE A 455 19.38 2.01 -15.82
N ARG A 456 20.39 1.57 -15.06
CA ARG A 456 21.34 0.55 -15.48
C ARG A 456 20.94 -0.82 -14.98
N PHE A 457 21.27 -1.87 -15.72
CA PHE A 457 21.07 -3.25 -15.31
C PHE A 457 22.43 -3.95 -15.19
N ALA A 458 22.66 -4.61 -14.05
CA ALA A 458 23.84 -5.40 -13.78
C ALA A 458 23.43 -6.86 -13.53
N GLU A 459 23.84 -7.73 -14.44
CA GLU A 459 23.41 -9.14 -14.52
C GLU A 459 24.33 -10.08 -13.76
N ASN A 460 23.82 -11.27 -13.41
CA ASN A 460 24.56 -12.37 -12.81
C ASN A 460 25.29 -12.00 -11.51
N LEU A 461 24.66 -11.14 -10.69
CA LEU A 461 25.22 -10.64 -9.44
C LEU A 461 24.45 -11.21 -8.24
N THR A 462 25.11 -12.01 -7.43
CA THR A 462 24.56 -12.54 -6.18
C THR A 462 25.03 -11.68 -5.01
N PRO A 463 24.12 -10.99 -4.28
CA PRO A 463 24.46 -10.21 -3.10
C PRO A 463 25.12 -11.06 -2.00
N ARG A 464 26.10 -10.49 -1.30
CA ARG A 464 26.85 -11.13 -0.22
C ARG A 464 26.80 -10.38 1.09
N GLU A 465 27.16 -9.10 1.06
CA GLU A 465 27.34 -8.28 2.25
C GLU A 465 27.15 -6.81 1.91
N VAL A 466 26.58 -6.04 2.83
CA VAL A 466 26.55 -4.59 2.77
C VAL A 466 27.82 -4.04 3.44
N LEU A 467 28.61 -3.29 2.68
CA LEU A 467 29.79 -2.63 3.19
C LEU A 467 29.43 -1.23 3.69
N VAL A 468 29.86 -0.90 4.89
CA VAL A 468 29.54 0.38 5.54
C VAL A 468 30.75 1.30 5.60
N ASP A 469 30.48 2.61 5.74
CA ASP A 469 31.49 3.63 6.01
C ASP A 469 31.72 3.81 7.52
N GLU A 470 32.55 4.79 7.87
CA GLU A 470 32.90 5.13 9.26
C GLU A 470 31.72 5.57 10.13
N PHE A 471 30.60 5.98 9.50
CA PHE A 471 29.36 6.37 10.18
C PHE A 471 28.33 5.23 10.25
N GLY A 472 28.66 4.03 9.74
CA GLY A 472 27.73 2.91 9.64
C GLY A 472 26.66 3.05 8.54
N HIS A 473 26.90 3.93 7.56
CA HIS A 473 26.05 4.09 6.39
C HIS A 473 26.57 3.24 5.23
N VAL A 474 25.68 2.74 4.37
CA VAL A 474 26.07 1.94 3.21
C VAL A 474 27.02 2.73 2.29
N ARG A 475 28.16 2.09 1.91
CA ARG A 475 29.12 2.61 0.93
C ARG A 475 29.21 1.78 -0.35
N ALA A 476 28.94 0.47 -0.23
CA ALA A 476 28.95 -0.46 -1.36
C ALA A 476 28.18 -1.74 -1.03
N LEU A 477 27.81 -2.48 -2.07
CA LEU A 477 27.29 -3.85 -1.99
C LEU A 477 28.37 -4.80 -2.51
N ALA A 478 28.86 -5.70 -1.67
CA ALA A 478 29.70 -6.80 -2.09
C ALA A 478 28.83 -7.86 -2.78
N VAL A 479 29.20 -8.25 -3.98
CA VAL A 479 28.47 -9.21 -4.81
C VAL A 479 29.41 -10.25 -5.37
N ARG A 480 28.89 -11.46 -5.58
CA ARG A 480 29.56 -12.48 -6.40
C ARG A 480 29.04 -12.37 -7.82
N ALA A 481 29.90 -11.96 -8.73
CA ALA A 481 29.64 -11.88 -10.16
C ALA A 481 29.99 -13.20 -10.83
N GLN A 482 29.06 -13.71 -11.64
CA GLN A 482 29.30 -14.88 -12.50
C GLN A 482 29.46 -14.42 -13.96
N SER A 483 30.54 -14.86 -14.60
CA SER A 483 30.77 -14.70 -16.03
C SER A 483 30.82 -16.08 -16.69
N VAL A 484 30.27 -16.17 -17.88
CA VAL A 484 30.38 -17.37 -18.73
C VAL A 484 31.23 -17.00 -19.93
N ASP A 485 32.29 -17.71 -20.18
CA ASP A 485 33.11 -17.50 -21.36
C ASP A 485 32.47 -18.11 -22.63
N ASP A 486 33.07 -17.84 -23.77
CA ASP A 486 32.60 -18.36 -25.07
C ASP A 486 32.64 -19.90 -25.20
N GLN A 487 33.27 -20.57 -24.26
CA GLN A 487 33.35 -22.03 -24.18
C GLN A 487 32.36 -22.62 -23.16
N GLY A 488 31.57 -21.76 -22.49
CA GLY A 488 30.57 -22.16 -21.48
C GLY A 488 31.15 -22.43 -20.10
N ALA A 489 32.43 -22.12 -19.86
CA ALA A 489 33.03 -22.25 -18.52
C ALA A 489 32.60 -21.05 -17.65
N THR A 490 32.18 -21.34 -16.43
CA THR A 490 31.70 -20.32 -15.45
C THR A 490 32.88 -19.89 -14.59
N ALA A 491 33.13 -18.59 -14.53
CA ALA A 491 34.06 -17.99 -13.57
C ALA A 491 33.28 -17.12 -12.57
N GLU A 492 33.69 -17.18 -11.30
CA GLU A 492 33.13 -16.34 -10.24
C GLU A 492 34.22 -15.38 -9.74
N ARG A 493 33.80 -14.14 -9.46
CA ARG A 493 34.65 -13.15 -8.81
C ARG A 493 33.85 -12.33 -7.85
N ASP A 494 34.48 -11.91 -6.76
CA ASP A 494 33.87 -10.94 -5.84
C ASP A 494 34.10 -9.51 -6.39
N VAL A 495 33.06 -8.69 -6.36
CA VAL A 495 33.04 -7.32 -6.90
C VAL A 495 32.31 -6.42 -5.90
N GLU A 496 32.77 -5.20 -5.75
CA GLU A 496 32.07 -4.16 -5.00
C GLU A 496 31.29 -3.25 -5.96
N LEU A 497 30.00 -3.13 -5.74
CA LEU A 497 29.16 -2.12 -6.39
C LEU A 497 29.03 -0.93 -5.45
N ALA A 498 29.53 0.23 -5.86
CA ALA A 498 29.37 1.46 -5.08
C ALA A 498 27.88 1.73 -4.87
N ALA A 499 27.47 1.99 -3.65
CA ALA A 499 26.10 2.28 -3.27
C ALA A 499 26.07 3.20 -2.05
N ARG A 500 25.26 4.26 -2.08
CA ARG A 500 24.92 5.09 -0.92
C ARG A 500 23.47 4.88 -0.50
N THR A 501 22.66 4.28 -1.38
CA THR A 501 21.31 3.80 -1.09
C THR A 501 21.18 2.39 -1.66
N LEU A 502 20.70 1.46 -0.83
CA LEU A 502 20.46 0.08 -1.21
C LEU A 502 19.00 -0.28 -0.99
N LEU A 503 18.28 -0.63 -2.05
CA LEU A 503 16.85 -0.93 -2.02
C LEU A 503 16.61 -2.39 -2.39
N ILE A 504 15.97 -3.16 -1.49
CA ILE A 504 15.79 -4.60 -1.66
C ILE A 504 14.41 -4.88 -2.26
N ALA A 505 14.41 -5.28 -3.55
CA ALA A 505 13.23 -5.66 -4.33
C ALA A 505 13.24 -7.16 -4.69
N ALA A 506 13.62 -8.01 -3.73
CA ALA A 506 13.80 -9.46 -3.92
C ALA A 506 12.48 -10.26 -4.01
N GLY A 507 11.37 -9.59 -4.18
CA GLY A 507 10.02 -10.16 -4.24
C GLY A 507 9.22 -9.96 -2.96
N THR A 508 7.92 -10.25 -3.04
CA THR A 508 6.97 -10.17 -1.95
C THR A 508 6.25 -11.50 -1.74
N GLN A 509 5.69 -11.67 -0.56
CA GLN A 509 4.92 -12.85 -0.18
C GLN A 509 3.50 -12.42 0.24
N PRO A 510 2.50 -13.33 0.16
CA PRO A 510 1.17 -13.07 0.68
C PRO A 510 1.22 -12.57 2.12
N ASN A 511 0.40 -11.58 2.43
CA ASN A 511 0.34 -11.02 3.78
C ASN A 511 -0.49 -11.93 4.69
N THR A 512 0.13 -12.98 5.19
CA THR A 512 -0.50 -14.00 6.05
C THR A 512 -0.13 -13.85 7.53
N VAL A 513 0.20 -12.62 7.97
CA VAL A 513 0.58 -12.33 9.35
C VAL A 513 -0.52 -12.74 10.36
N LEU A 514 -1.78 -12.66 9.95
CA LEU A 514 -2.95 -13.03 10.74
C LEU A 514 -2.91 -14.50 11.23
N ALA A 515 -2.32 -15.40 10.44
CA ALA A 515 -2.20 -16.80 10.85
C ALA A 515 -1.30 -17.00 12.09
N ARG A 516 -0.38 -16.05 12.36
CA ARG A 516 0.43 -16.05 13.58
C ARG A 516 -0.27 -15.35 14.74
N GLU A 517 -1.04 -14.31 14.45
CA GLU A 517 -1.69 -13.45 15.44
C GLU A 517 -3.02 -14.04 15.93
N ASP A 518 -3.72 -14.76 15.07
CA ASP A 518 -5.02 -15.37 15.33
C ASP A 518 -5.12 -16.73 14.61
N PRO A 519 -4.40 -17.77 15.11
CA PRO A 519 -4.32 -19.09 14.48
C PRO A 519 -5.65 -19.86 14.51
N GLU A 520 -6.60 -19.47 15.35
CA GLU A 520 -7.92 -20.11 15.42
C GLU A 520 -8.76 -19.82 14.17
N HIS A 521 -8.70 -18.58 13.68
CA HIS A 521 -9.47 -18.15 12.51
C HIS A 521 -8.69 -18.27 11.20
N PHE A 522 -7.35 -18.21 11.25
CA PHE A 522 -6.49 -18.10 10.05
C PHE A 522 -5.50 -19.27 9.95
N VAL A 523 -5.92 -20.32 9.28
CA VAL A 523 -5.10 -21.53 9.07
C VAL A 523 -4.40 -21.43 7.71
N LEU A 524 -3.12 -21.84 7.66
CA LEU A 524 -2.33 -21.88 6.43
C LEU A 524 -2.30 -23.26 5.78
N ASP A 525 -2.25 -23.26 4.45
CA ASP A 525 -1.80 -24.35 3.59
C ASP A 525 -0.59 -23.87 2.79
N GLY A 526 0.60 -24.29 3.20
CA GLY A 526 1.86 -23.75 2.72
C GLY A 526 2.01 -22.25 3.06
N ARG A 527 2.17 -21.41 2.04
CA ARG A 527 2.31 -19.95 2.22
C ARG A 527 1.01 -19.14 2.07
N TYR A 528 -0.09 -19.80 1.77
CA TYR A 528 -1.42 -19.18 1.58
C TYR A 528 -2.37 -19.60 2.69
N PHE A 529 -3.47 -18.89 2.82
CA PHE A 529 -4.55 -19.36 3.67
C PHE A 529 -5.18 -20.64 3.08
N ARG A 530 -5.61 -21.54 3.97
CA ARG A 530 -6.31 -22.76 3.61
C ARG A 530 -7.68 -22.41 3.05
N ALA A 531 -8.01 -22.97 1.86
CA ALA A 531 -9.35 -22.81 1.29
C ALA A 531 -10.31 -23.88 1.83
N VAL A 532 -11.59 -23.50 1.90
CA VAL A 532 -12.70 -24.40 2.20
C VAL A 532 -13.79 -24.32 1.13
N ASP A 533 -14.64 -25.31 1.05
CA ASP A 533 -15.84 -25.25 0.23
C ASP A 533 -17.04 -24.63 0.98
N ASP A 534 -18.22 -24.69 0.36
CA ASP A 534 -19.45 -24.16 0.91
C ASP A 534 -19.95 -24.90 2.17
N ASP A 535 -19.41 -26.08 2.47
CA ASP A 535 -19.72 -26.87 3.65
C ASP A 535 -18.66 -26.70 4.76
N GLY A 536 -17.60 -25.95 4.47
CA GLY A 536 -16.49 -25.70 5.38
C GLY A 536 -15.37 -26.74 5.30
N GLU A 537 -15.46 -27.69 4.37
CA GLU A 537 -14.46 -28.74 4.21
C GLU A 537 -13.23 -28.23 3.42
N PRO A 538 -12.01 -28.61 3.82
CA PRO A 538 -10.78 -28.17 3.17
C PRO A 538 -10.73 -28.58 1.70
N VAL A 539 -10.34 -27.62 0.85
CA VAL A 539 -10.16 -27.83 -0.60
C VAL A 539 -8.86 -27.18 -1.09
N THR A 540 -8.31 -27.69 -2.19
CA THR A 540 -7.10 -27.13 -2.80
C THR A 540 -7.46 -26.30 -4.04
N PRO A 541 -7.22 -24.97 -4.03
CA PRO A 541 -7.42 -24.12 -5.20
C PRO A 541 -6.46 -24.44 -6.35
N GLU A 542 -6.93 -24.38 -7.58
CA GLU A 542 -6.08 -24.47 -8.76
C GLU A 542 -5.14 -23.24 -8.85
N ARG A 543 -3.90 -23.45 -9.26
CA ARG A 543 -2.95 -22.34 -9.54
C ARG A 543 -3.12 -21.79 -10.95
N SER A 544 -4.31 -21.27 -11.23
CA SER A 544 -4.69 -20.73 -12.53
C SER A 544 -5.57 -19.51 -12.31
N ALA A 545 -5.33 -18.41 -13.04
CA ALA A 545 -6.19 -17.22 -13.00
C ALA A 545 -7.60 -17.47 -13.53
N LYS A 546 -7.81 -18.62 -14.15
CA LYS A 546 -9.11 -19.11 -14.65
C LYS A 546 -9.33 -20.54 -14.15
N PRO A 547 -9.60 -20.72 -12.85
CA PRO A 547 -9.83 -22.03 -12.27
C PRO A 547 -11.16 -22.60 -12.73
N ALA A 548 -11.26 -23.92 -12.86
CA ALA A 548 -12.53 -24.59 -13.16
C ALA A 548 -13.54 -24.43 -12.01
N ALA A 549 -13.04 -24.41 -10.77
CA ALA A 549 -13.83 -24.13 -9.58
C ALA A 549 -13.26 -22.98 -8.79
N VAL A 550 -14.06 -21.94 -8.55
CA VAL A 550 -13.66 -20.75 -7.78
C VAL A 550 -13.73 -21.07 -6.28
N ARG A 551 -12.58 -21.12 -5.61
CA ARG A 551 -12.42 -21.54 -4.21
C ARG A 551 -11.88 -20.39 -3.35
N VAL A 552 -12.71 -19.38 -3.11
CA VAL A 552 -12.30 -18.14 -2.38
C VAL A 552 -12.66 -18.14 -0.90
N LEU A 553 -13.41 -19.15 -0.41
CA LEU A 553 -13.73 -19.26 1.02
C LEU A 553 -12.53 -19.83 1.80
N MET A 554 -12.32 -19.36 3.03
CA MET A 554 -11.18 -19.76 3.86
C MET A 554 -11.56 -20.29 5.23
N SER A 555 -12.73 -19.97 5.74
CA SER A 555 -13.23 -20.48 7.01
C SER A 555 -14.75 -20.35 7.09
N ARG A 556 -15.37 -21.16 7.91
CA ARG A 556 -16.78 -21.14 8.31
C ARG A 556 -16.86 -21.33 9.80
N ASP A 557 -17.59 -20.45 10.48
CA ASP A 557 -17.85 -20.61 11.91
C ASP A 557 -19.14 -21.37 12.23
N GLY A 558 -19.39 -21.61 13.54
CA GLY A 558 -20.55 -22.32 14.01
C GLY A 558 -21.92 -21.65 13.76
N GLU A 559 -21.90 -20.36 13.37
CA GLU A 559 -23.08 -19.58 13.00
C GLU A 559 -23.29 -19.47 11.48
N ASP A 560 -22.61 -20.27 10.68
CA ASP A 560 -22.63 -20.23 9.21
C ASP A 560 -22.17 -18.89 8.63
N ARG A 561 -21.20 -18.22 9.33
CA ARG A 561 -20.51 -17.04 8.82
C ARG A 561 -19.22 -17.49 8.15
N PHE A 562 -18.94 -16.91 7.00
CA PHE A 562 -17.75 -17.24 6.23
C PHE A 562 -16.77 -16.08 6.17
N MET A 563 -15.49 -16.41 6.07
CA MET A 563 -14.45 -15.52 5.59
C MET A 563 -13.98 -15.97 4.20
N SER A 564 -13.48 -15.01 3.41
CA SER A 564 -12.94 -15.26 2.07
C SER A 564 -11.66 -14.46 1.82
N TYR A 565 -10.90 -14.83 0.79
CA TYR A 565 -9.63 -14.18 0.48
C TYR A 565 -9.42 -14.02 -1.03
N PHE A 566 -8.79 -12.89 -1.42
CA PHE A 566 -8.74 -12.39 -2.79
C PHE A 566 -7.36 -11.85 -3.15
N GLY A 567 -7.12 -11.69 -4.44
CA GLY A 567 -5.90 -11.09 -4.96
C GLY A 567 -4.67 -11.93 -4.66
N ASP A 568 -3.58 -11.26 -4.29
CA ASP A 568 -2.30 -11.92 -4.03
C ASP A 568 -2.28 -12.79 -2.76
N LEU A 569 -3.31 -12.74 -1.93
CA LEU A 569 -3.51 -13.68 -0.84
C LEU A 569 -3.95 -15.06 -1.35
N HIS A 570 -4.44 -15.16 -2.60
CA HIS A 570 -5.01 -16.38 -3.16
C HIS A 570 -4.06 -17.03 -4.19
N PRO A 571 -3.80 -18.35 -4.12
CA PRO A 571 -2.82 -19.02 -4.99
C PRO A 571 -3.18 -19.00 -6.48
N SER A 572 -4.48 -18.84 -6.84
CA SER A 572 -4.92 -18.76 -8.24
C SER A 572 -4.65 -17.37 -8.86
N TYR A 573 -4.67 -16.31 -8.07
CA TYR A 573 -4.74 -14.94 -8.58
C TYR A 573 -3.51 -14.09 -8.27
N PHE A 574 -2.49 -14.69 -7.68
CA PHE A 574 -1.23 -14.03 -7.36
C PHE A 574 -0.51 -13.51 -8.62
N GLY A 575 0.09 -12.34 -8.52
CA GLY A 575 1.18 -11.91 -9.38
C GLY A 575 0.91 -10.70 -10.31
N ASN A 576 -0.33 -10.20 -10.47
CA ASN A 576 -0.57 -8.90 -11.09
C ASN A 576 -1.93 -8.30 -10.70
N VAL A 577 -2.07 -6.98 -10.95
CA VAL A 577 -3.26 -6.18 -10.61
C VAL A 577 -4.54 -6.76 -11.25
N VAL A 578 -4.49 -7.13 -12.53
CA VAL A 578 -5.68 -7.59 -13.26
C VAL A 578 -6.13 -8.97 -12.80
N LYS A 579 -5.18 -9.85 -12.40
CA LYS A 579 -5.53 -11.12 -11.75
C LYS A 579 -6.20 -10.89 -10.39
N ALA A 580 -5.70 -9.92 -9.62
CA ALA A 580 -6.32 -9.56 -8.36
C ALA A 580 -7.77 -9.06 -8.55
N MET A 581 -8.04 -8.23 -9.57
CA MET A 581 -9.39 -7.82 -9.94
C MET A 581 -10.23 -9.00 -10.47
N GLY A 582 -9.59 -9.91 -11.21
CA GLY A 582 -10.21 -11.17 -11.67
C GLY A 582 -10.68 -12.05 -10.52
N SER A 583 -9.95 -12.10 -9.41
CA SER A 583 -10.38 -12.82 -8.19
C SER A 583 -11.69 -12.28 -7.64
N ALA A 584 -11.83 -10.95 -7.60
CA ALA A 584 -13.03 -10.28 -7.16
C ALA A 584 -14.24 -10.58 -8.09
N LYS A 585 -14.04 -10.44 -9.42
CA LYS A 585 -15.06 -10.74 -10.42
C LYS A 585 -15.55 -12.20 -10.37
N GLN A 586 -14.63 -13.14 -10.20
CA GLN A 586 -14.97 -14.57 -10.16
C GLN A 586 -15.51 -14.99 -8.80
N GLY A 587 -15.04 -14.37 -7.71
CA GLY A 587 -15.34 -14.79 -6.33
C GLY A 587 -16.56 -14.12 -5.72
N TYR A 588 -16.97 -12.91 -6.14
CA TYR A 588 -18.15 -12.26 -5.54
C TYR A 588 -19.44 -13.12 -5.60
N PRO A 589 -19.71 -13.94 -6.66
CA PRO A 589 -20.89 -14.78 -6.66
C PRO A 589 -20.84 -15.88 -5.59
N VAL A 590 -19.63 -16.33 -5.21
CA VAL A 590 -19.44 -17.27 -4.11
C VAL A 590 -19.80 -16.62 -2.78
N VAL A 591 -19.33 -15.40 -2.55
CA VAL A 591 -19.65 -14.60 -1.34
C VAL A 591 -21.16 -14.36 -1.25
N SER A 592 -21.78 -13.87 -2.33
CA SER A 592 -23.25 -13.64 -2.34
C SER A 592 -24.05 -14.91 -2.11
N ARG A 593 -23.58 -16.05 -2.61
CA ARG A 593 -24.23 -17.36 -2.41
C ARG A 593 -24.21 -17.79 -0.94
N VAL A 594 -23.08 -17.66 -0.25
CA VAL A 594 -23.02 -18.03 1.20
C VAL A 594 -23.77 -17.00 2.04
N LEU A 595 -23.75 -15.72 1.68
CA LEU A 595 -24.57 -14.68 2.33
C LEU A 595 -26.08 -14.94 2.21
N ALA A 596 -26.53 -15.53 1.09
CA ALA A 596 -27.94 -15.88 0.90
C ALA A 596 -28.45 -16.93 1.90
N ARG A 597 -27.56 -17.71 2.52
CA ARG A 597 -27.91 -18.68 3.57
C ARG A 597 -28.23 -18.01 4.91
N ARG A 598 -27.70 -16.78 5.12
CA ARG A 598 -27.91 -16.03 6.35
C ARG A 598 -29.34 -15.49 6.44
N PRO A 599 -29.92 -15.33 7.64
CA PRO A 599 -31.22 -14.72 7.81
C PRO A 599 -31.33 -13.36 7.14
N ALA A 600 -32.50 -13.03 6.60
CA ALA A 600 -32.76 -11.71 6.05
C ALA A 600 -32.61 -10.61 7.13
N ARG A 601 -32.08 -9.47 6.75
CA ARG A 601 -31.92 -8.30 7.61
C ARG A 601 -32.59 -7.09 6.94
N ASP A 602 -33.24 -6.24 7.74
CA ASP A 602 -33.82 -5.01 7.23
C ASP A 602 -32.71 -4.03 6.76
N PRO A 603 -32.71 -3.65 5.48
CA PRO A 603 -31.74 -2.69 4.95
C PRO A 603 -31.80 -1.29 5.58
N ALA A 604 -32.96 -0.89 6.12
CA ALA A 604 -33.13 0.42 6.75
C ALA A 604 -32.15 0.68 7.91
N GLY A 605 -31.70 -0.38 8.60
CA GLY A 605 -30.71 -0.28 9.67
C GLY A 605 -29.27 -0.06 9.21
N ASN A 606 -28.98 -0.05 7.90
CA ASN A 606 -27.60 0.03 7.42
C ASN A 606 -26.99 1.44 7.52
N ALA A 607 -27.79 2.49 7.37
CA ALA A 607 -27.31 3.86 7.53
C ALA A 607 -26.79 4.10 8.97
N ALA A 608 -27.59 3.75 9.99
CA ALA A 608 -27.21 3.86 11.39
C ALA A 608 -25.99 2.96 11.73
N PHE A 609 -25.87 1.81 11.07
CA PHE A 609 -24.70 0.94 11.21
C PHE A 609 -23.42 1.61 10.70
N LEU A 610 -23.45 2.25 9.54
CA LEU A 610 -22.29 2.96 8.96
C LEU A 610 -21.91 4.18 9.80
N GLU A 611 -22.87 4.91 10.34
CA GLU A 611 -22.65 6.05 11.25
C GLU A 611 -21.93 5.59 12.52
N ARG A 612 -22.46 4.55 13.20
CA ARG A 612 -21.82 3.95 14.38
C ARG A 612 -20.40 3.49 14.11
N LEU A 613 -20.14 2.88 12.97
CA LEU A 613 -18.77 2.49 12.59
C LEU A 613 -17.86 3.72 12.43
N GLY A 614 -18.36 4.84 11.94
CA GLY A 614 -17.63 6.10 11.88
C GLY A 614 -17.19 6.58 13.27
N GLU A 615 -18.07 6.49 14.28
CA GLU A 615 -17.76 6.84 15.66
C GLU A 615 -16.71 5.92 16.30
N GLU A 616 -16.72 4.64 15.94
CA GLU A 616 -15.86 3.60 16.51
C GLU A 616 -14.47 3.53 15.89
N LEU A 617 -14.36 3.78 14.58
CA LEU A 617 -13.14 3.51 13.80
C LEU A 617 -12.34 4.77 13.43
N ARG A 618 -12.93 5.98 13.53
CA ARG A 618 -12.21 7.22 13.25
C ARG A 618 -11.44 7.70 14.47
N ALA A 619 -10.25 8.23 14.23
CA ALA A 619 -9.41 8.78 15.28
C ALA A 619 -9.33 10.30 15.17
N THR A 620 -9.43 10.98 16.32
CA THR A 620 -9.28 12.44 16.44
C THR A 620 -8.43 12.79 17.63
N VAL A 621 -7.65 13.87 17.52
CA VAL A 621 -6.88 14.38 18.65
C VAL A 621 -7.85 14.85 19.75
N HIS A 622 -7.66 14.34 20.96
CA HIS A 622 -8.42 14.76 22.14
C HIS A 622 -7.71 15.87 22.90
N ALA A 623 -6.41 15.71 23.10
CA ALA A 623 -5.57 16.69 23.81
C ALA A 623 -4.10 16.52 23.42
N VAL A 624 -3.35 17.62 23.48
CA VAL A 624 -1.89 17.63 23.38
C VAL A 624 -1.32 18.30 24.62
N ASN A 625 -0.56 17.56 25.42
CA ASN A 625 -0.05 18.01 26.71
C ASN A 625 1.48 18.11 26.68
N ARG A 626 2.03 19.29 26.96
CA ARG A 626 3.47 19.45 27.14
C ARG A 626 3.89 18.90 28.52
N LEU A 627 4.58 17.76 28.54
CA LEU A 627 5.02 17.12 29.79
C LEU A 627 6.36 17.67 30.28
N THR A 628 7.29 17.91 29.36
CA THR A 628 8.61 18.52 29.62
C THR A 628 8.98 19.45 28.46
N PRO A 629 10.09 20.20 28.51
CA PRO A 629 10.50 21.06 27.39
C PRO A 629 10.63 20.33 26.05
N LYS A 630 10.86 19.00 26.06
CA LYS A 630 11.05 18.17 24.83
C LYS A 630 10.13 16.94 24.74
N ILE A 631 9.19 16.77 25.67
CA ILE A 631 8.29 15.62 25.65
C ILE A 631 6.83 16.08 25.60
N VAL A 632 6.10 15.53 24.66
CA VAL A 632 4.68 15.81 24.41
C VAL A 632 3.87 14.53 24.58
N GLU A 633 2.73 14.62 25.22
CA GLU A 633 1.71 13.58 25.23
C GLU A 633 0.61 13.93 24.23
N VAL A 634 0.34 13.04 23.28
CA VAL A 634 -0.80 13.14 22.36
C VAL A 634 -1.85 12.13 22.79
N VAL A 635 -2.99 12.65 23.23
CA VAL A 635 -4.16 11.84 23.58
C VAL A 635 -5.12 11.85 22.40
N VAL A 636 -5.44 10.66 21.88
CA VAL A 636 -6.28 10.46 20.70
C VAL A 636 -7.56 9.76 21.12
N ARG A 637 -8.70 10.26 20.68
CA ARG A 637 -9.98 9.54 20.78
C ARG A 637 -10.01 8.52 19.63
N ALA A 638 -9.95 7.23 19.95
CA ALA A 638 -9.98 6.10 19.02
C ALA A 638 -10.61 4.88 19.73
N PRO A 639 -11.96 4.82 19.85
CA PRO A 639 -12.64 3.90 20.76
C PRO A 639 -12.30 2.44 20.53
N MET A 640 -12.33 1.96 19.29
CA MET A 640 -12.02 0.56 18.97
C MET A 640 -10.55 0.23 19.30
N ALA A 641 -9.61 1.12 18.95
CA ALA A 641 -8.19 0.95 19.25
C ALA A 641 -7.91 0.93 20.75
N ALA A 642 -8.60 1.79 21.55
CA ALA A 642 -8.48 1.81 23.00
C ALA A 642 -8.95 0.51 23.65
N ARG A 643 -10.07 -0.04 23.22
CA ARG A 643 -10.62 -1.29 23.76
C ARG A 643 -9.72 -2.52 23.54
N ARG A 644 -9.00 -2.54 22.44
CA ARG A 644 -8.14 -3.67 22.03
C ARG A 644 -6.71 -3.56 22.55
N PHE A 645 -6.30 -2.44 23.11
CA PHE A 645 -4.94 -2.23 23.62
C PHE A 645 -4.59 -3.19 24.78
N GLN A 646 -3.39 -3.72 24.70
CA GLN A 646 -2.73 -4.44 25.78
C GLN A 646 -1.35 -3.78 26.07
N PRO A 647 -0.90 -3.70 27.33
CA PRO A 647 0.36 -3.10 27.69
C PRO A 647 1.54 -3.66 26.89
N GLY A 648 2.44 -2.78 26.45
CA GLY A 648 3.57 -3.14 25.62
C GLY A 648 3.33 -3.05 24.12
N GLN A 649 2.10 -2.93 23.67
CA GLN A 649 1.77 -2.70 22.26
C GLN A 649 2.00 -1.26 21.85
N PHE A 650 2.07 -1.02 20.54
CA PHE A 650 2.32 0.30 19.97
C PHE A 650 1.31 0.66 18.87
N TYR A 651 1.30 1.92 18.50
CA TYR A 651 0.48 2.52 17.46
C TYR A 651 1.37 3.23 16.44
N ARG A 652 0.82 3.46 15.25
CA ARG A 652 1.40 4.36 14.26
C ARG A 652 0.51 5.59 14.14
N LEU A 653 1.04 6.75 14.56
CA LEU A 653 0.37 8.05 14.48
C LEU A 653 0.80 8.78 13.22
N GLN A 654 -0.14 9.42 12.53
CA GLN A 654 0.10 10.24 11.33
C GLN A 654 -1.03 11.25 11.14
N ASN A 655 -0.72 12.46 10.69
CA ASN A 655 -1.75 13.43 10.27
C ASN A 655 -2.16 13.21 8.81
N PHE A 656 -3.25 13.86 8.39
CA PHE A 656 -3.66 13.92 6.99
C PHE A 656 -2.95 15.09 6.31
N GLU A 657 -2.32 14.82 5.17
CA GLU A 657 -1.58 15.82 4.39
C GLU A 657 -2.51 16.91 3.85
N THR A 658 -3.72 16.53 3.42
CA THR A 658 -4.74 17.45 2.92
C THR A 658 -5.27 18.43 3.99
N LEU A 659 -5.13 18.07 5.27
CA LEU A 659 -5.59 18.87 6.41
C LEU A 659 -4.43 19.53 7.17
N ALA A 660 -3.19 19.21 6.82
CA ALA A 660 -1.99 19.69 7.51
C ALA A 660 -1.82 21.21 7.37
N ALA A 661 -1.31 21.84 8.43
CA ALA A 661 -0.94 23.25 8.43
C ALA A 661 0.11 23.55 7.36
N ARG A 662 0.08 24.79 6.80
CA ARG A 662 0.97 25.22 5.70
C ARG A 662 1.65 26.55 5.99
N PRO A 663 2.46 26.70 7.04
CA PRO A 663 3.19 27.93 7.31
C PRO A 663 4.19 28.22 6.17
N GLY A 664 4.18 29.45 5.66
CA GLY A 664 5.09 29.86 4.58
C GLY A 664 5.01 29.03 3.31
N GLY A 665 3.88 28.34 3.07
CA GLY A 665 3.69 27.45 1.90
C GLY A 665 4.24 26.04 2.07
N THR A 666 4.82 25.69 3.23
CA THR A 666 5.32 24.33 3.53
C THR A 666 4.24 23.49 4.21
N THR A 667 3.87 22.39 3.60
CA THR A 667 2.92 21.43 4.19
C THR A 667 3.60 20.62 5.29
N LEU A 668 3.08 20.69 6.52
CA LEU A 668 3.58 19.98 7.70
C LEU A 668 3.02 18.53 7.74
N ALA A 669 3.29 17.77 6.70
CA ALA A 669 2.91 16.35 6.63
C ALA A 669 3.83 15.50 7.50
N MET A 670 3.24 14.66 8.35
CA MET A 670 3.97 13.73 9.22
C MET A 670 4.23 12.41 8.51
N GLU A 671 5.42 11.88 8.70
CA GLU A 671 5.66 10.46 8.51
C GLU A 671 4.92 9.66 9.58
N GLY A 672 4.64 8.38 9.31
CA GLY A 672 3.99 7.54 10.30
C GLY A 672 4.93 7.21 11.46
N LEU A 673 4.69 7.78 12.63
CA LEU A 673 5.48 7.57 13.83
C LEU A 673 5.01 6.32 14.58
N ALA A 674 5.94 5.40 14.85
CA ALA A 674 5.69 4.27 15.75
C ALA A 674 5.84 4.74 17.20
N LEU A 675 4.75 4.75 17.95
CA LEU A 675 4.66 5.24 19.31
C LEU A 675 4.08 4.17 20.23
N THR A 676 4.70 3.94 21.38
CA THR A 676 4.16 3.03 22.38
C THR A 676 2.88 3.60 23.00
N GLY A 677 1.89 2.72 23.22
CA GLY A 677 0.72 3.08 24.01
C GLY A 677 1.14 3.30 25.47
N ALA A 678 0.95 4.51 25.96
CA ALA A 678 1.30 4.87 27.31
C ALA A 678 0.20 4.48 28.32
N TRP A 679 -1.03 4.84 28.01
CA TRP A 679 -2.23 4.44 28.75
C TRP A 679 -3.46 4.51 27.85
N VAL A 680 -4.54 3.86 28.27
CA VAL A 680 -5.85 3.92 27.61
C VAL A 680 -6.95 4.16 28.65
N ASP A 681 -7.99 4.89 28.22
CA ASP A 681 -9.29 4.95 28.89
C ASP A 681 -10.32 4.27 27.96
N ARG A 682 -10.65 3.03 28.28
CA ARG A 682 -11.53 2.20 27.44
C ARG A 682 -12.95 2.72 27.39
N ASP A 683 -13.41 3.33 28.47
CA ASP A 683 -14.80 3.83 28.57
C ASP A 683 -14.96 5.09 27.72
N LYS A 684 -13.99 5.99 27.73
CA LYS A 684 -13.98 7.20 26.91
C LYS A 684 -13.40 6.97 25.51
N GLY A 685 -12.81 5.80 25.26
CA GLY A 685 -12.16 5.48 23.99
C GLY A 685 -10.91 6.30 23.72
N LEU A 686 -10.10 6.59 24.75
CA LEU A 686 -8.90 7.41 24.65
C LEU A 686 -7.65 6.53 24.64
N VAL A 687 -6.67 6.92 23.81
CA VAL A 687 -5.33 6.33 23.73
C VAL A 687 -4.33 7.45 23.91
N SER A 688 -3.39 7.29 24.85
CA SER A 688 -2.26 8.19 25.04
C SER A 688 -1.00 7.62 24.42
N THR A 689 -0.26 8.48 23.73
CA THR A 689 1.10 8.22 23.24
C THR A 689 2.02 9.34 23.71
N ILE A 690 3.25 9.00 24.09
CA ILE A 690 4.24 9.99 24.59
C ILE A 690 5.38 10.06 23.57
N VAL A 691 5.71 11.28 23.16
CA VAL A 691 6.62 11.58 22.06
C VAL A 691 7.77 12.45 22.56
N LEU A 692 9.00 12.06 22.25
CA LEU A 692 10.19 12.90 22.40
C LEU A 692 10.40 13.68 21.11
N GLU A 693 10.45 14.99 21.20
CA GLU A 693 10.78 15.86 20.06
C GLU A 693 12.26 15.73 19.70
N MET A 694 12.53 15.16 18.54
CA MET A 694 13.87 14.91 18.01
C MET A 694 14.04 15.43 16.57
N GLY A 695 13.22 16.36 16.16
CA GLY A 695 13.15 16.89 14.81
C GLY A 695 12.11 16.18 13.92
N GLY A 696 11.82 16.78 12.77
CA GLY A 696 10.90 16.22 11.79
C GLY A 696 9.50 15.95 12.33
N SER A 697 8.96 14.80 12.01
CA SER A 697 7.57 14.44 12.36
C SER A 697 7.30 14.35 13.86
N SER A 698 8.31 14.10 14.69
CA SER A 698 8.14 14.07 16.15
C SER A 698 7.82 15.46 16.73
N ASP A 699 8.42 16.51 16.15
CA ASP A 699 8.15 17.89 16.57
C ASP A 699 6.75 18.35 16.13
N LEU A 700 6.25 17.81 15.01
CA LEU A 700 4.90 18.12 14.53
C LEU A 700 3.80 17.60 15.46
N CYS A 701 4.10 16.63 16.31
CA CYS A 701 3.13 16.15 17.30
C CYS A 701 2.67 17.24 18.28
N ALA A 702 3.56 18.20 18.58
CA ALA A 702 3.23 19.34 19.44
C ALA A 702 2.32 20.37 18.78
N LEU A 703 2.17 20.32 17.48
CA LEU A 703 1.35 21.24 16.66
C LEU A 703 -0.03 20.68 16.31
N LEU A 704 -0.32 19.43 16.69
CA LEU A 704 -1.65 18.85 16.50
C LEU A 704 -2.67 19.57 17.39
N GLU A 705 -3.87 19.76 16.90
CA GLU A 705 -4.95 20.48 17.59
C GLU A 705 -6.09 19.55 18.04
N PRO A 706 -6.70 19.79 19.21
CA PRO A 706 -7.89 19.06 19.63
C PRO A 706 -9.01 19.13 18.58
N GLY A 707 -9.57 17.95 18.26
CA GLY A 707 -10.58 17.78 17.21
C GLY A 707 -9.99 17.50 15.82
N GLU A 708 -8.68 17.64 15.63
CA GLU A 708 -8.03 17.32 14.35
C GLU A 708 -8.15 15.83 14.05
N PRO A 709 -8.62 15.43 12.84
CA PRO A 709 -8.58 14.04 12.41
C PRO A 709 -7.14 13.56 12.24
N VAL A 710 -6.85 12.36 12.74
CA VAL A 710 -5.54 11.71 12.60
C VAL A 710 -5.71 10.24 12.26
N VAL A 711 -4.63 9.62 11.79
CA VAL A 711 -4.52 8.18 11.66
C VAL A 711 -3.83 7.62 12.89
N LEU A 712 -4.47 6.71 13.59
CA LEU A 712 -3.91 5.95 14.72
C LEU A 712 -4.05 4.45 14.41
N MET A 713 -3.14 3.93 13.58
CA MET A 713 -3.16 2.52 13.19
C MET A 713 -2.60 1.66 14.33
N GLY A 714 -3.38 0.71 14.77
CA GLY A 714 -3.03 -0.19 15.87
C GLY A 714 -4.22 -0.52 16.77
N PRO A 715 -4.01 -1.20 17.90
CA PRO A 715 -2.70 -1.61 18.42
C PRO A 715 -2.01 -2.66 17.56
N THR A 716 -0.68 -2.74 17.69
CA THR A 716 0.15 -3.75 17.01
C THR A 716 1.30 -4.17 17.90
N GLY A 717 1.94 -5.30 17.57
CA GLY A 717 2.99 -5.90 18.38
C GLY A 717 2.43 -6.90 19.41
N THR A 718 3.33 -7.73 19.93
CA THR A 718 3.00 -8.70 20.99
C THR A 718 2.90 -7.95 22.32
N ALA A 719 1.82 -8.18 23.04
CA ALA A 719 1.68 -7.64 24.39
C ALA A 719 2.78 -8.18 25.33
N THR A 720 3.15 -7.37 26.32
CA THR A 720 4.07 -7.83 27.38
C THR A 720 3.35 -8.85 28.26
N GLU A 721 4.04 -9.96 28.56
CA GLU A 721 3.53 -10.92 29.51
C GLU A 721 3.39 -10.30 30.91
N THR A 722 2.26 -10.49 31.54
CA THR A 722 1.96 -9.95 32.88
C THR A 722 1.64 -11.10 33.85
N PRO A 723 2.67 -11.87 34.29
CA PRO A 723 2.47 -12.99 35.22
C PRO A 723 1.92 -12.51 36.57
N GLY A 724 1.18 -13.36 37.26
CA GLY A 724 0.68 -13.13 38.62
C GLY A 724 1.55 -13.81 39.68
N GLY A 725 1.63 -13.21 40.86
CA GLY A 725 2.31 -13.79 42.04
C GLY A 725 3.84 -13.74 42.00
N GLU A 726 4.43 -12.95 41.13
CA GLU A 726 5.87 -12.79 40.97
C GLU A 726 6.36 -11.43 41.50
N THR A 727 7.67 -11.27 41.67
CA THR A 727 8.30 -9.97 41.85
C THR A 727 8.99 -9.57 40.54
N VAL A 728 8.50 -8.50 39.92
CA VAL A 728 8.98 -8.04 38.63
C VAL A 728 9.72 -6.72 38.78
N THR A 729 10.91 -6.66 38.20
CA THR A 729 11.70 -5.41 38.17
C THR A 729 11.52 -4.73 36.80
N LEU A 730 11.04 -3.50 36.81
CA LEU A 730 10.98 -2.62 35.65
C LEU A 730 12.14 -1.61 35.72
N VAL A 731 12.86 -1.46 34.59
CA VAL A 731 13.97 -0.50 34.50
C VAL A 731 13.75 0.39 33.29
N GLY A 732 13.50 1.67 33.49
CA GLY A 732 13.24 2.66 32.46
C GLY A 732 14.22 3.84 32.50
N GLY A 733 14.71 4.25 31.32
CA GLY A 733 15.52 5.45 31.15
C GLY A 733 14.87 6.45 30.22
N GLY A 734 14.73 7.72 30.66
CA GLY A 734 14.17 8.79 29.81
C GLY A 734 12.81 8.43 29.24
N LEU A 735 12.69 8.49 27.89
CA LEU A 735 11.44 8.15 27.19
C LEU A 735 11.00 6.68 27.39
N GLY A 736 11.92 5.76 27.69
CA GLY A 736 11.59 4.35 27.95
C GLY A 736 10.61 4.14 29.10
N ASN A 737 10.44 5.13 29.99
CA ASN A 737 9.42 5.11 31.03
C ASN A 737 7.98 5.21 30.47
N ALA A 738 7.79 5.67 29.23
CA ALA A 738 6.46 5.93 28.65
C ALA A 738 5.58 4.68 28.52
N VAL A 739 6.18 3.50 28.40
CA VAL A 739 5.46 2.23 28.26
C VAL A 739 5.38 1.46 29.57
N LEU A 740 6.35 1.66 30.47
CA LEU A 740 6.54 0.79 31.63
C LEU A 740 5.48 0.98 32.72
N PHE A 741 4.93 2.18 32.89
CA PHE A 741 3.90 2.37 33.93
C PHE A 741 2.58 1.66 33.57
N SER A 742 2.21 1.52 32.29
CA SER A 742 1.05 0.71 31.91
C SER A 742 1.31 -0.79 32.14
N ILE A 743 2.53 -1.25 31.86
CA ILE A 743 2.96 -2.64 32.14
C ILE A 743 2.96 -2.89 33.66
N GLY A 744 3.53 -1.97 34.44
CA GLY A 744 3.54 -2.08 35.90
C GLY A 744 2.14 -2.13 36.52
N ALA A 745 1.24 -1.28 36.03
CA ALA A 745 -0.16 -1.32 36.48
C ALA A 745 -0.84 -2.67 36.17
N ALA A 746 -0.56 -3.24 34.98
CA ALA A 746 -1.11 -4.55 34.61
C ALA A 746 -0.51 -5.70 35.43
N LEU A 747 0.79 -5.68 35.74
CA LEU A 747 1.46 -6.65 36.62
C LEU A 747 0.87 -6.62 38.04
N ARG A 748 0.64 -5.42 38.60
CA ARG A 748 0.01 -5.28 39.93
C ARG A 748 -1.43 -5.77 39.90
N ALA A 749 -2.18 -5.48 38.83
CA ALA A 749 -3.55 -6.00 38.67
C ALA A 749 -3.59 -7.53 38.59
N ALA A 750 -2.53 -8.17 38.06
CA ALA A 750 -2.35 -9.62 38.03
C ALA A 750 -1.88 -10.19 39.39
N GLY A 751 -1.57 -9.37 40.39
CA GLY A 751 -1.12 -9.78 41.72
C GLY A 751 0.38 -9.94 41.88
N SER A 752 1.16 -9.41 40.98
CA SER A 752 2.64 -9.35 41.10
C SER A 752 3.09 -8.10 41.84
N ARG A 753 4.24 -8.19 42.53
CA ARG A 753 4.93 -7.06 43.14
C ARG A 753 5.83 -6.43 42.10
N VAL A 754 5.79 -5.10 41.99
CA VAL A 754 6.57 -4.31 41.03
C VAL A 754 7.58 -3.42 41.69
N LEU A 755 8.86 -3.62 41.35
CA LEU A 755 9.97 -2.74 41.68
C LEU A 755 10.30 -1.91 40.42
N TYR A 756 10.24 -0.58 40.52
CA TYR A 756 10.42 0.27 39.35
C TYR A 756 11.62 1.21 39.53
N PHE A 757 12.63 1.06 38.67
CA PHE A 757 13.77 1.96 38.55
C PHE A 757 13.49 2.95 37.42
N ALA A 758 13.20 4.20 37.77
CA ALA A 758 12.87 5.27 36.81
C ALA A 758 14.03 6.27 36.73
N GLY A 759 14.79 6.18 35.63
CA GLY A 759 15.98 7.01 35.38
C GLY A 759 15.69 8.16 34.44
N TYR A 760 16.26 9.34 34.74
CA TYR A 760 16.22 10.54 33.90
C TYR A 760 17.53 11.27 33.94
N LYS A 761 17.87 12.03 32.89
CA LYS A 761 19.12 12.82 32.89
C LYS A 761 19.06 13.98 33.84
N LYS A 762 17.95 14.72 33.84
CA LYS A 762 17.76 15.92 34.64
C LYS A 762 16.42 15.89 35.37
N LEU A 763 16.33 16.70 36.45
CA LEU A 763 15.08 16.88 37.19
C LEU A 763 13.90 17.30 36.32
N GLN A 764 14.13 18.20 35.39
CA GLN A 764 13.10 18.74 34.50
C GLN A 764 12.60 17.73 33.42
N ASP A 765 13.32 16.62 33.20
CA ASP A 765 12.99 15.62 32.24
C ASP A 765 11.96 14.60 32.77
N ARG A 766 11.70 14.65 34.09
CA ARG A 766 10.78 13.73 34.76
C ARG A 766 9.31 14.04 34.42
N TYR A 767 8.56 13.03 34.00
CA TYR A 767 7.14 13.15 33.69
C TYR A 767 6.35 11.96 34.24
N LYS A 768 5.02 12.08 34.32
CA LYS A 768 4.07 11.03 34.74
C LYS A 768 4.44 10.43 36.12
N VAL A 769 4.85 11.27 37.05
CA VAL A 769 5.30 10.83 38.37
C VAL A 769 4.23 10.07 39.14
N ALA A 770 3.01 10.58 39.16
CA ALA A 770 1.90 9.96 39.87
C ALA A 770 1.52 8.59 39.26
N GLU A 771 1.52 8.49 37.94
CA GLU A 771 1.23 7.26 37.21
C GLU A 771 2.30 6.19 37.40
N ILE A 772 3.58 6.59 37.40
CA ILE A 772 4.72 5.68 37.71
C ILE A 772 4.65 5.17 39.13
N GLU A 773 4.40 6.07 40.12
CA GLU A 773 4.26 5.68 41.51
C GLU A 773 3.04 4.79 41.76
N ALA A 774 1.94 5.01 41.05
CA ALA A 774 0.77 4.17 41.14
C ALA A 774 0.98 2.79 40.49
N ALA A 775 1.87 2.68 39.54
CA ALA A 775 2.17 1.45 38.80
C ALA A 775 3.13 0.50 39.54
N ALA A 776 3.71 0.89 40.66
CA ALA A 776 4.71 0.10 41.35
C ALA A 776 4.46 0.05 42.85
N ASP A 777 4.98 -0.99 43.52
CA ASP A 777 5.00 -1.10 44.97
C ASP A 777 6.19 -0.31 45.54
N GLU A 778 7.32 -0.29 44.85
CA GLU A 778 8.49 0.51 45.16
C GLU A 778 9.02 1.18 43.89
N VAL A 779 9.36 2.48 44.00
CA VAL A 779 9.96 3.25 42.89
C VAL A 779 11.31 3.79 43.34
N VAL A 780 12.35 3.48 42.58
CA VAL A 780 13.69 4.05 42.76
C VAL A 780 13.91 5.10 41.68
N TRP A 781 13.90 6.37 42.06
CA TRP A 781 14.17 7.47 41.16
C TRP A 781 15.66 7.68 40.96
N CYS A 782 16.14 7.60 39.74
CA CYS A 782 17.53 7.81 39.37
C CYS A 782 17.69 9.08 38.52
N CYS A 783 18.71 9.89 38.85
CA CYS A 783 19.02 11.12 38.12
C CYS A 783 20.52 11.23 37.89
N ASP A 784 20.95 11.50 36.65
CA ASP A 784 22.36 11.60 36.29
C ASP A 784 22.98 12.93 36.75
N GLU A 785 22.20 14.02 36.78
CA GLU A 785 22.66 15.35 37.11
C GLU A 785 22.14 15.83 38.48
N ALA A 786 23.01 16.48 39.27
CA ALA A 786 22.61 17.14 40.51
C ALA A 786 21.63 18.31 40.23
N PRO A 787 20.67 18.60 41.13
CA PRO A 787 20.53 18.11 42.51
C PRO A 787 19.80 16.78 42.67
N GLY A 788 19.39 16.10 41.59
CA GLY A 788 18.63 14.85 41.63
C GLY A 788 17.17 15.03 42.02
N PHE A 789 16.52 13.93 42.37
CA PHE A 789 15.10 13.91 42.74
C PHE A 789 14.93 13.84 44.26
N GLN A 790 13.89 14.52 44.76
CA GLN A 790 13.43 14.32 46.13
C GLN A 790 12.36 13.23 46.14
N PRO A 791 12.42 12.27 47.10
CA PRO A 791 11.38 11.26 47.22
C PRO A 791 10.01 11.90 47.49
N THR A 792 8.97 11.38 46.87
CA THR A 792 7.58 11.80 47.10
C THR A 792 6.88 10.88 48.10
N ARG A 793 7.46 9.70 48.34
CA ARG A 793 7.05 8.71 49.34
C ARG A 793 8.27 8.28 50.15
N PRO A 794 8.09 7.86 51.42
CA PRO A 794 9.18 7.41 52.28
C PRO A 794 9.96 6.24 51.70
#